data_f0da86057507c0691ccf1012607e58ba
#
_entry.id   f0da86057507c0691ccf1012607e58ba
#
_cell.length_a   1.000
_cell.length_b   1.000
_cell.length_c   1.000
_cell.angle_alpha   90.00
_cell.angle_beta   90.00
_cell.angle_gamma   90.00
#
_symmetry.space_group_name_H-M   'P 1'
#
loop_
_entity.id
_entity.type
_entity.pdbx_description
1 polymer ?
#
loop_
_entity_poly.entity_id
_entity_poly.type
_entity_poly.pdbx_seq_one_letter_code
_entity_poly.pdbx_strand_id
1 'polypeptide(L)'
;MKITLKDGSSRDIPAGQTVGSALSALGLTLGPGILAAKVNGQTVDLSSTLTEDAEVAPLQFDSAEGREIYRHSSTHIMAQAVKEVFPAAQLTIGPALEDGFFYDFAFERPFTPEDLEKIEARAKDIINRALPVKRAELSKQEAVKFFQERGEAYKVELIQGLADGQTISVYSQGDFTDLCRGPHLPTTGYVGAFKLLNTAGAYWRGDERNPMLQRIYGTSFPTQAELDAHLARLEEIKRRDHRKVGKELDLISIQDEIGPGLVLWHPKGATIRLLIENFWRDQHIQNGYELVYSPHVARLDLWKTSGHVDYYRDNMFAPMKVENSEYQLKPMNCPFHIMIYKSHLRSYRDLPIRYGELGTVYRYERTGVLHGLLRVRGFTQDDAHLFCRPDQIESEVSQVLDFTFFILRTFGFTEFEVYLSTKPEKSVGSEERWAQATSALEAALKGRGVAYLIDPGEGVFYGPKIDIKIKDALGRSWQCSTIQVDFNNPERFELGYIGEDGKIHQPIMIHRALMGSIERFFGILIEHFGGAFPTWLAPVQATVMSITDNQRPYVAEVVTQLKAAGFRAEADIRNEKIGLKIREAEKAKVPFMFVVGDREVQSGTLAIRGRSGANLGSMTVAGALDLLRADLKPAGQQHSLTQ
;
A
#
# COMPACT_ATOMS: atom_id res chain seq x y z
N MET A 1 -17.78 30.37 -31.89
CA MET A 1 -17.34 28.98 -31.59
C MET A 1 -18.35 28.34 -30.66
N LYS A 2 -18.58 27.06 -30.86
CA LYS A 2 -19.52 26.28 -30.07
C LYS A 2 -18.82 25.59 -28.92
N ILE A 3 -19.30 25.81 -27.71
CA ILE A 3 -18.80 25.13 -26.50
C ILE A 3 -19.85 24.15 -25.98
N THR A 4 -19.43 22.95 -25.68
CA THR A 4 -20.31 21.85 -25.27
C THR A 4 -19.84 21.25 -23.94
N LEU A 5 -20.77 21.00 -23.01
CA LEU A 5 -20.51 20.23 -21.78
C LEU A 5 -20.75 18.74 -22.03
N LYS A 6 -20.24 17.90 -21.14
CA LYS A 6 -20.43 16.42 -21.20
C LYS A 6 -21.89 15.97 -21.16
N ASP A 7 -22.79 16.75 -20.60
CA ASP A 7 -24.24 16.49 -20.58
C ASP A 7 -24.96 16.82 -21.89
N GLY A 8 -24.21 17.29 -22.91
CA GLY A 8 -24.73 17.70 -24.21
C GLY A 8 -25.25 19.15 -24.29
N SER A 9 -25.30 19.89 -23.18
CA SER A 9 -25.63 21.31 -23.19
C SER A 9 -24.56 22.09 -23.97
N SER A 10 -24.97 22.98 -24.85
CA SER A 10 -24.03 23.74 -25.69
C SER A 10 -24.46 25.19 -25.87
N ARG A 11 -23.48 26.06 -26.14
CA ARG A 11 -23.69 27.49 -26.41
C ARG A 11 -22.67 28.04 -27.38
N ASP A 12 -23.11 28.95 -28.26
CA ASP A 12 -22.22 29.72 -29.10
C ASP A 12 -21.70 30.93 -28.32
N ILE A 13 -20.39 31.11 -28.31
CA ILE A 13 -19.70 32.22 -27.66
C ILE A 13 -18.68 32.84 -28.64
N PRO A 14 -18.31 34.12 -28.48
CA PRO A 14 -17.24 34.75 -29.27
C PRO A 14 -15.91 33.99 -29.08
N ALA A 15 -15.08 33.91 -30.11
CA ALA A 15 -13.71 33.43 -30.01
C ALA A 15 -12.86 34.37 -29.11
N GLY A 16 -11.87 33.83 -28.43
CA GLY A 16 -11.01 34.58 -27.51
C GLY A 16 -11.57 34.75 -26.09
N GLN A 17 -12.70 34.11 -25.78
CA GLN A 17 -13.22 34.07 -24.42
C GLN A 17 -12.40 33.07 -23.55
N THR A 18 -12.33 33.36 -22.24
CA THR A 18 -11.70 32.42 -21.30
C THR A 18 -12.61 31.22 -21.02
N VAL A 19 -11.99 30.10 -20.59
CA VAL A 19 -12.70 28.89 -20.14
C VAL A 19 -13.71 29.25 -19.04
N GLY A 20 -13.32 30.06 -18.06
CA GLY A 20 -14.23 30.53 -17.01
C GLY A 20 -15.44 31.29 -17.57
N SER A 21 -15.24 32.22 -18.53
CA SER A 21 -16.34 32.95 -19.20
C SER A 21 -17.26 32.00 -19.96
N ALA A 22 -16.69 30.98 -20.62
CA ALA A 22 -17.45 29.95 -21.35
C ALA A 22 -18.34 29.12 -20.39
N LEU A 23 -17.79 28.68 -19.27
CA LEU A 23 -18.55 27.95 -18.23
C LEU A 23 -19.67 28.81 -17.65
N SER A 24 -19.42 30.09 -17.37
CA SER A 24 -20.43 31.02 -16.91
C SER A 24 -21.53 31.23 -17.96
N ALA A 25 -21.17 31.32 -19.24
CA ALA A 25 -22.13 31.42 -20.33
C ALA A 25 -23.02 30.19 -20.46
N LEU A 26 -22.53 29.01 -20.08
CA LEU A 26 -23.28 27.76 -20.00
C LEU A 26 -24.11 27.62 -18.70
N GLY A 27 -24.15 28.65 -17.85
CA GLY A 27 -24.97 28.71 -16.64
C GLY A 27 -24.30 28.20 -15.38
N LEU A 28 -22.99 27.89 -15.43
CA LEU A 28 -22.25 27.46 -14.25
C LEU A 28 -21.78 28.67 -13.42
N THR A 29 -21.98 28.62 -12.12
CA THR A 29 -21.50 29.65 -11.19
C THR A 29 -20.03 29.38 -10.84
N LEU A 30 -19.15 30.28 -11.24
CA LEU A 30 -17.74 30.22 -10.85
C LEU A 30 -17.56 30.50 -9.35
N GLY A 31 -16.71 29.75 -8.71
CA GLY A 31 -16.41 29.87 -7.29
C GLY A 31 -15.49 28.71 -6.84
N PRO A 32 -15.25 28.55 -5.53
CA PRO A 32 -14.37 27.49 -5.01
C PRO A 32 -14.78 26.06 -5.38
N GLY A 33 -16.02 25.87 -5.88
CA GLY A 33 -16.51 24.59 -6.39
C GLY A 33 -15.99 24.23 -7.79
N ILE A 34 -15.48 25.21 -8.60
CA ILE A 34 -14.91 24.97 -9.93
C ILE A 34 -13.47 25.48 -9.95
N LEU A 35 -12.53 24.56 -9.97
CA LEU A 35 -11.11 24.84 -9.77
C LEU A 35 -10.37 25.12 -11.08
N ALA A 36 -10.70 24.34 -12.11
CA ALA A 36 -10.12 24.36 -13.45
C ALA A 36 -11.09 23.67 -14.41
N ALA A 37 -10.69 23.40 -15.64
CA ALA A 37 -11.51 22.62 -16.56
C ALA A 37 -10.65 21.68 -17.46
N LYS A 38 -11.30 20.66 -18.02
CA LYS A 38 -10.77 19.93 -19.18
C LYS A 38 -11.35 20.55 -20.45
N VAL A 39 -10.48 20.88 -21.40
CA VAL A 39 -10.82 21.33 -22.73
C VAL A 39 -10.32 20.29 -23.73
N ASN A 40 -11.22 19.65 -24.46
CA ASN A 40 -10.89 18.56 -25.38
C ASN A 40 -9.98 17.48 -24.71
N GLY A 41 -10.27 17.14 -23.45
CA GLY A 41 -9.51 16.17 -22.65
C GLY A 41 -8.24 16.70 -21.97
N GLN A 42 -7.77 17.90 -22.28
CA GLN A 42 -6.60 18.53 -21.65
C GLN A 42 -7.01 19.42 -20.47
N THR A 43 -6.31 19.29 -19.36
CA THR A 43 -6.55 20.09 -18.15
C THR A 43 -5.91 21.47 -18.30
N VAL A 44 -6.70 22.54 -18.10
CA VAL A 44 -6.29 23.92 -18.30
C VAL A 44 -6.83 24.85 -17.19
N ASP A 45 -6.18 26.02 -17.03
CA ASP A 45 -6.65 27.09 -16.14
C ASP A 45 -8.00 27.66 -16.61
N LEU A 46 -8.82 28.15 -15.69
CA LEU A 46 -10.05 28.89 -16.03
C LEU A 46 -9.75 30.19 -16.79
N SER A 47 -8.53 30.70 -16.69
CA SER A 47 -8.06 31.88 -17.44
C SER A 47 -7.59 31.58 -18.87
N SER A 48 -7.46 30.29 -19.24
CA SER A 48 -7.04 29.89 -20.59
C SER A 48 -8.04 30.33 -21.64
N THR A 49 -7.53 30.81 -22.79
CA THR A 49 -8.36 31.34 -23.88
C THR A 49 -8.80 30.22 -24.81
N LEU A 50 -10.04 30.21 -25.20
CA LEU A 50 -10.63 29.31 -26.20
C LEU A 50 -10.60 29.97 -27.58
N THR A 51 -10.10 29.27 -28.59
CA THR A 51 -9.93 29.77 -29.97
C THR A 51 -10.76 29.04 -31.01
N GLU A 52 -11.26 27.84 -30.67
CA GLU A 52 -12.01 26.93 -31.54
C GLU A 52 -13.14 26.23 -30.78
N ASP A 53 -13.98 25.50 -31.50
CA ASP A 53 -15.02 24.67 -30.88
C ASP A 53 -14.41 23.65 -29.90
N ALA A 54 -15.01 23.54 -28.71
CA ALA A 54 -14.44 22.72 -27.67
C ALA A 54 -15.49 22.00 -26.78
N GLU A 55 -15.17 20.81 -26.36
CA GLU A 55 -15.81 20.16 -25.21
C GLU A 55 -15.14 20.63 -23.93
N VAL A 56 -15.92 21.14 -22.98
CA VAL A 56 -15.41 21.66 -21.72
C VAL A 56 -16.05 20.91 -20.55
N ALA A 57 -15.24 20.41 -19.64
CA ALA A 57 -15.70 19.77 -18.41
C ALA A 57 -15.09 20.45 -17.18
N PRO A 58 -15.91 21.01 -16.26
CA PRO A 58 -15.41 21.64 -15.05
C PRO A 58 -14.77 20.59 -14.13
N LEU A 59 -13.68 20.97 -13.45
CA LEU A 59 -12.99 20.16 -12.47
C LEU A 59 -13.27 20.67 -11.06
N GLN A 60 -13.71 19.76 -10.19
CA GLN A 60 -14.01 20.00 -8.79
C GLN A 60 -13.03 19.24 -7.91
N PHE A 61 -13.00 19.52 -6.60
CA PHE A 61 -12.08 18.88 -5.65
C PHE A 61 -12.30 17.37 -5.48
N ASP A 62 -13.48 16.86 -5.74
CA ASP A 62 -13.82 15.43 -5.68
C ASP A 62 -13.16 14.59 -6.78
N SER A 63 -12.75 15.21 -7.90
CA SER A 63 -11.98 14.55 -8.96
C SER A 63 -10.49 14.44 -8.60
N ALA A 64 -9.80 13.45 -9.17
CA ALA A 64 -8.35 13.26 -8.94
C ALA A 64 -7.56 14.48 -9.44
N GLU A 65 -7.84 14.95 -10.64
CA GLU A 65 -7.18 16.12 -11.23
C GLU A 65 -7.51 17.41 -10.47
N GLY A 66 -8.75 17.55 -9.98
CA GLY A 66 -9.14 18.70 -9.16
C GLY A 66 -8.37 18.73 -7.84
N ARG A 67 -8.19 17.60 -7.17
CA ARG A 67 -7.34 17.50 -5.98
C ARG A 67 -5.88 17.83 -6.26
N GLU A 68 -5.35 17.34 -7.37
CA GLU A 68 -3.98 17.63 -7.78
C GLU A 68 -3.76 19.13 -7.98
N ILE A 69 -4.64 19.82 -8.74
CA ILE A 69 -4.57 21.26 -8.98
C ILE A 69 -4.68 22.05 -7.66
N TYR A 70 -5.59 21.66 -6.81
CA TYR A 70 -5.82 22.30 -5.51
C TYR A 70 -4.57 22.25 -4.63
N ARG A 71 -3.99 21.06 -4.50
CA ARG A 71 -2.78 20.81 -3.70
C ARG A 71 -1.54 21.42 -4.34
N HIS A 72 -1.42 21.36 -5.66
CA HIS A 72 -0.36 22.02 -6.39
C HIS A 72 -0.39 23.55 -6.20
N SER A 73 -1.56 24.16 -6.26
CA SER A 73 -1.69 25.59 -5.96
C SER A 73 -1.34 25.92 -4.51
N SER A 74 -1.64 25.01 -3.58
CA SER A 74 -1.26 25.14 -2.17
C SER A 74 0.27 25.06 -1.97
N THR A 75 1.03 24.36 -2.86
CA THR A 75 2.50 24.38 -2.81
C THR A 75 3.05 25.77 -3.08
N HIS A 76 2.44 26.52 -4.03
CA HIS A 76 2.85 27.88 -4.34
C HIS A 76 2.53 28.86 -3.21
N ILE A 77 1.41 28.65 -2.49
CA ILE A 77 1.08 29.43 -1.28
C ILE A 77 2.13 29.19 -0.19
N MET A 78 2.53 27.91 0.01
CA MET A 78 3.60 27.57 0.95
C MET A 78 4.95 28.18 0.51
N ALA A 79 5.30 28.08 -0.76
CA ALA A 79 6.55 28.64 -1.30
C ALA A 79 6.61 30.15 -1.11
N GLN A 80 5.52 30.87 -1.40
CA GLN A 80 5.42 32.31 -1.12
C GLN A 80 5.57 32.60 0.38
N ALA A 81 4.88 31.85 1.25
CA ALA A 81 4.96 32.04 2.69
C ALA A 81 6.38 31.84 3.20
N VAL A 82 7.10 30.81 2.73
CA VAL A 82 8.51 30.57 3.07
C VAL A 82 9.39 31.73 2.61
N LYS A 83 9.24 32.21 1.37
CA LYS A 83 10.03 33.35 0.84
C LYS A 83 9.76 34.63 1.62
N GLU A 84 8.51 34.89 2.04
CA GLU A 84 8.17 36.09 2.80
C GLU A 84 8.69 36.04 4.26
N VAL A 85 8.79 34.85 4.88
CA VAL A 85 9.33 34.66 6.24
C VAL A 85 10.85 34.47 6.22
N PHE A 86 11.37 33.75 5.23
CA PHE A 86 12.78 33.40 5.07
C PHE A 86 13.28 33.75 3.66
N PRO A 87 13.56 35.02 3.36
CA PRO A 87 13.96 35.48 2.01
C PRO A 87 15.18 34.77 1.44
N ALA A 88 16.10 34.27 2.30
CA ALA A 88 17.29 33.54 1.89
C ALA A 88 17.02 32.11 1.41
N ALA A 89 15.86 31.52 1.69
CA ALA A 89 15.51 30.21 1.23
C ALA A 89 15.32 30.20 -0.29
N GLN A 90 15.99 29.28 -1.01
CA GLN A 90 15.88 29.16 -2.46
C GLN A 90 14.84 28.13 -2.83
N LEU A 91 14.07 28.43 -3.86
CA LEU A 91 12.99 27.57 -4.36
C LEU A 91 13.55 26.46 -5.24
N THR A 92 13.02 25.22 -5.08
CA THR A 92 13.37 24.12 -5.97
C THR A 92 12.12 23.55 -6.67
N ILE A 93 11.52 22.48 -6.16
CA ILE A 93 10.34 21.83 -6.71
C ILE A 93 9.31 21.54 -5.63
N GLY A 94 8.01 21.55 -6.01
CA GLY A 94 6.89 21.30 -5.10
C GLY A 94 5.72 20.59 -5.76
N PRO A 95 5.75 19.25 -5.91
CA PRO A 95 4.64 18.51 -6.49
C PRO A 95 3.50 18.31 -5.49
N ALA A 96 2.29 18.11 -6.04
CA ALA A 96 1.18 17.56 -5.30
C ALA A 96 1.39 16.06 -5.01
N LEU A 97 0.79 15.58 -3.93
CA LEU A 97 0.68 14.20 -3.53
C LEU A 97 -0.80 13.80 -3.42
N GLU A 98 -1.09 12.51 -3.31
CA GLU A 98 -2.45 12.01 -3.19
C GLU A 98 -3.21 12.64 -2.01
N ASP A 99 -2.58 12.76 -0.83
CA ASP A 99 -3.19 13.29 0.40
C ASP A 99 -2.60 14.62 0.89
N GLY A 100 -1.80 15.29 0.05
CA GLY A 100 -1.14 16.53 0.44
C GLY A 100 -0.21 17.07 -0.64
N PHE A 101 0.87 17.67 -0.21
CA PHE A 101 1.91 18.23 -1.08
C PHE A 101 3.22 18.38 -0.31
N PHE A 102 4.31 18.60 -1.02
CA PHE A 102 5.55 19.09 -0.41
C PHE A 102 6.20 20.15 -1.29
N TYR A 103 7.15 20.85 -0.71
CA TYR A 103 8.06 21.72 -1.44
C TYR A 103 9.46 21.62 -0.85
N ASP A 104 10.48 21.55 -1.72
CA ASP A 104 11.87 21.47 -1.35
C ASP A 104 12.51 22.86 -1.39
N PHE A 105 13.28 23.19 -0.38
CA PHE A 105 13.98 24.47 -0.25
C PHE A 105 15.48 24.24 -0.01
N ALA A 106 16.34 24.96 -0.71
CA ALA A 106 17.72 25.07 -0.28
C ALA A 106 17.80 26.15 0.79
N PHE A 107 18.12 25.74 2.00
CA PHE A 107 18.22 26.64 3.16
C PHE A 107 19.36 26.19 4.08
N GLU A 108 20.00 27.13 4.76
CA GLU A 108 21.23 26.92 5.53
C GLU A 108 21.09 26.00 6.75
N ARG A 109 19.87 25.83 7.25
CA ARG A 109 19.54 24.98 8.39
C ARG A 109 18.21 24.26 8.22
N PRO A 110 17.94 23.18 8.98
CA PRO A 110 16.62 22.59 9.04
C PRO A 110 15.56 23.59 9.55
N PHE A 111 14.35 23.50 9.00
CA PHE A 111 13.19 24.23 9.56
C PHE A 111 12.74 23.58 10.86
N THR A 112 12.51 24.41 11.87
CA THR A 112 12.03 23.98 13.19
C THR A 112 10.48 23.97 13.24
N PRO A 113 9.86 23.34 14.26
CA PRO A 113 8.41 23.43 14.47
C PRO A 113 7.91 24.88 14.57
N GLU A 114 8.66 25.76 15.22
CA GLU A 114 8.33 27.19 15.37
C GLU A 114 8.41 27.92 14.02
N ASP A 115 9.31 27.51 13.13
CA ASP A 115 9.37 28.02 11.76
C ASP A 115 8.12 27.61 10.97
N LEU A 116 7.68 26.35 11.11
CA LEU A 116 6.45 25.87 10.47
C LEU A 116 5.22 26.66 10.94
N GLU A 117 5.12 27.00 12.22
CA GLU A 117 4.02 27.82 12.75
C GLU A 117 3.99 29.20 12.11
N LYS A 118 5.17 29.86 11.96
CA LYS A 118 5.29 31.16 11.29
C LYS A 118 4.91 31.09 9.81
N ILE A 119 5.41 30.06 9.10
CA ILE A 119 5.10 29.83 7.68
C ILE A 119 3.61 29.57 7.50
N GLU A 120 3.00 28.73 8.35
CA GLU A 120 1.57 28.41 8.29
C GLU A 120 0.71 29.66 8.54
N ALA A 121 1.05 30.48 9.51
CA ALA A 121 0.37 31.74 9.78
C ALA A 121 0.44 32.68 8.57
N ARG A 122 1.62 32.76 7.91
CA ARG A 122 1.81 33.56 6.71
C ARG A 122 1.05 33.01 5.51
N ALA A 123 1.01 31.68 5.34
CA ALA A 123 0.21 31.03 4.30
C ALA A 123 -1.29 31.36 4.45
N LYS A 124 -1.82 31.32 5.67
CA LYS A 124 -3.21 31.72 5.97
C LYS A 124 -3.49 33.20 5.63
N ASP A 125 -2.53 34.11 5.89
CA ASP A 125 -2.64 35.50 5.47
C ASP A 125 -2.70 35.63 3.92
N ILE A 126 -1.85 34.92 3.21
CA ILE A 126 -1.86 34.89 1.71
C ILE A 126 -3.18 34.36 1.19
N ILE A 127 -3.74 33.30 1.79
CA ILE A 127 -5.07 32.77 1.44
C ILE A 127 -6.14 33.83 1.66
N ASN A 128 -6.15 34.50 2.82
CA ASN A 128 -7.15 35.51 3.15
C ASN A 128 -7.07 36.75 2.24
N ARG A 129 -5.90 37.07 1.68
CA ARG A 129 -5.72 38.14 0.70
C ARG A 129 -6.36 37.85 -0.66
N ALA A 130 -6.73 36.59 -0.91
CA ALA A 130 -7.38 36.13 -2.13
C ALA A 130 -6.68 36.63 -3.42
N LEU A 131 -5.36 36.48 -3.46
CA LEU A 131 -4.53 36.97 -4.58
C LEU A 131 -4.89 36.24 -5.88
N PRO A 132 -5.13 36.99 -7.00
CA PRO A 132 -5.34 36.34 -8.28
C PRO A 132 -4.09 35.65 -8.77
N VAL A 133 -4.25 34.43 -9.30
CA VAL A 133 -3.17 33.66 -9.91
C VAL A 133 -3.15 33.91 -11.40
N LYS A 134 -1.99 34.32 -11.91
CA LYS A 134 -1.81 34.72 -13.32
C LYS A 134 -0.71 33.87 -13.96
N ARG A 135 -1.02 33.31 -15.13
CA ARG A 135 -0.06 32.58 -15.97
C ARG A 135 0.58 33.57 -16.97
N ALA A 136 1.88 33.46 -17.16
CA ALA A 136 2.62 34.12 -18.21
C ALA A 136 3.57 33.14 -18.89
N GLU A 137 3.91 33.43 -20.14
CA GLU A 137 4.88 32.67 -20.92
C GLU A 137 6.12 33.51 -21.17
N LEU A 138 7.27 32.89 -20.99
CA LEU A 138 8.57 33.53 -21.19
C LEU A 138 9.40 32.69 -22.16
N SER A 139 10.27 33.34 -22.91
CA SER A 139 11.35 32.65 -23.59
C SER A 139 12.36 32.07 -22.57
N LYS A 140 13.14 31.07 -22.95
CA LYS A 140 14.18 30.47 -22.08
C LYS A 140 15.15 31.52 -21.55
N GLN A 141 15.53 32.49 -22.39
CA GLN A 141 16.44 33.58 -22.00
C GLN A 141 15.83 34.54 -20.98
N GLU A 142 14.58 34.96 -21.21
CA GLU A 142 13.85 35.81 -20.27
C GLU A 142 13.63 35.12 -18.93
N ALA A 143 13.25 33.84 -18.94
CA ALA A 143 13.04 33.05 -17.72
C ALA A 143 14.36 32.88 -16.92
N VAL A 144 15.47 32.54 -17.58
CA VAL A 144 16.79 32.47 -16.93
C VAL A 144 17.15 33.80 -16.28
N LYS A 145 17.03 34.91 -17.02
CA LYS A 145 17.32 36.26 -16.50
C LYS A 145 16.43 36.59 -15.30
N PHE A 146 15.13 36.32 -15.41
CA PHE A 146 14.15 36.59 -14.36
C PHE A 146 14.47 35.91 -13.03
N PHE A 147 14.84 34.62 -13.07
CA PHE A 147 15.18 33.85 -11.86
C PHE A 147 16.60 34.13 -11.37
N GLN A 148 17.55 34.48 -12.26
CA GLN A 148 18.89 34.94 -11.86
C GLN A 148 18.84 36.23 -11.05
N GLU A 149 18.06 37.22 -11.48
CA GLU A 149 17.87 38.50 -10.78
C GLU A 149 17.26 38.32 -9.39
N ARG A 150 16.57 37.21 -9.15
CA ARG A 150 15.94 36.85 -7.87
C ARG A 150 16.78 35.89 -7.01
N GLY A 151 17.96 35.49 -7.47
CA GLY A 151 18.85 34.58 -6.76
C GLY A 151 18.37 33.12 -6.70
N GLU A 152 17.42 32.71 -7.57
CA GLU A 152 16.84 31.38 -7.59
C GLU A 152 17.66 30.42 -8.47
N ALA A 153 18.85 30.04 -7.98
CA ALA A 153 19.83 29.24 -8.73
C ALA A 153 19.27 27.88 -9.20
N TYR A 154 18.49 27.20 -8.38
CA TYR A 154 17.88 25.92 -8.75
C TYR A 154 16.82 26.03 -9.85
N LYS A 155 16.07 27.14 -9.89
CA LYS A 155 15.14 27.43 -11.01
C LYS A 155 15.88 27.69 -12.30
N VAL A 156 17.00 28.40 -12.24
CA VAL A 156 17.88 28.62 -13.39
C VAL A 156 18.42 27.29 -13.93
N GLU A 157 18.92 26.40 -13.05
CA GLU A 157 19.39 25.07 -13.43
C GLU A 157 18.29 24.23 -14.11
N LEU A 158 17.07 24.25 -13.55
CA LEU A 158 15.92 23.54 -14.14
C LEU A 158 15.61 24.06 -15.56
N ILE A 159 15.57 25.38 -15.74
CA ILE A 159 15.27 26.02 -17.04
C ILE A 159 16.37 25.70 -18.06
N GLN A 160 17.64 25.74 -17.66
CA GLN A 160 18.77 25.41 -18.55
C GLN A 160 18.71 23.97 -19.05
N GLY A 161 18.21 23.03 -18.22
CA GLY A 161 18.02 21.63 -18.59
C GLY A 161 16.84 21.35 -19.55
N LEU A 162 15.98 22.34 -19.84
CA LEU A 162 14.87 22.19 -20.79
C LEU A 162 15.37 22.30 -22.24
N ALA A 163 14.66 21.62 -23.18
CA ALA A 163 14.99 21.68 -24.59
C ALA A 163 14.87 23.12 -25.15
N ASP A 164 15.71 23.44 -26.14
CA ASP A 164 15.63 24.74 -26.80
C ASP A 164 14.33 24.87 -27.62
N GLY A 165 13.75 26.08 -27.57
CA GLY A 165 12.46 26.35 -28.23
C GLY A 165 11.22 25.96 -27.42
N GLN A 166 11.39 25.38 -26.24
CA GLN A 166 10.27 25.08 -25.34
C GLN A 166 9.78 26.36 -24.67
N THR A 167 8.48 26.64 -24.74
CA THR A 167 7.84 27.74 -24.00
C THR A 167 7.88 27.46 -22.51
N ILE A 168 8.29 28.44 -21.73
CA ILE A 168 8.40 28.36 -20.28
C ILE A 168 7.26 29.16 -19.65
N SER A 169 6.41 28.45 -18.90
CA SER A 169 5.33 29.10 -18.16
C SER A 169 5.75 29.42 -16.73
N VAL A 170 5.32 30.56 -16.25
CA VAL A 170 5.45 31.01 -14.87
C VAL A 170 4.08 31.42 -14.33
N TYR A 171 3.90 31.24 -13.04
CA TYR A 171 2.67 31.61 -12.34
C TYR A 171 2.97 32.60 -11.23
N SER A 172 2.22 33.70 -11.22
CA SER A 172 2.37 34.81 -10.26
C SER A 172 1.14 34.92 -9.37
N GLN A 173 1.35 35.18 -8.09
CA GLN A 173 0.33 35.51 -7.10
C GLN A 173 0.85 36.66 -6.22
N GLY A 174 0.29 37.87 -6.43
CA GLY A 174 0.87 39.10 -5.89
C GLY A 174 2.28 39.32 -6.46
N ASP A 175 3.26 39.55 -5.57
CA ASP A 175 4.66 39.78 -5.94
C ASP A 175 5.47 38.49 -6.07
N PHE A 176 4.89 37.35 -5.70
CA PHE A 176 5.52 36.04 -5.81
C PHE A 176 5.30 35.45 -7.22
N THR A 177 6.38 34.91 -7.79
CA THR A 177 6.33 34.22 -9.10
C THR A 177 7.17 32.96 -9.03
N ASP A 178 6.63 31.84 -9.51
CA ASP A 178 7.34 30.56 -9.60
C ASP A 178 7.29 29.97 -11.00
N LEU A 179 8.30 29.15 -11.31
CA LEU A 179 8.39 28.31 -12.51
C LEU A 179 7.42 27.14 -12.38
N CYS A 180 6.44 27.06 -13.26
CA CYS A 180 5.42 26.02 -13.19
C CYS A 180 4.72 25.77 -14.52
N ARG A 181 4.30 24.53 -14.76
CA ARG A 181 3.49 24.16 -15.93
C ARG A 181 2.00 24.43 -15.73
N GLY A 182 1.53 24.47 -14.48
CA GLY A 182 0.12 24.57 -14.14
C GLY A 182 -0.67 23.28 -14.44
N PRO A 183 -2.01 23.34 -14.48
CA PRO A 183 -2.82 24.52 -14.13
C PRO A 183 -2.89 24.80 -12.63
N HIS A 184 -3.44 25.97 -12.29
CA HIS A 184 -3.61 26.45 -10.93
C HIS A 184 -5.04 26.92 -10.63
N LEU A 185 -5.34 27.10 -9.34
CA LEU A 185 -6.56 27.77 -8.89
C LEU A 185 -6.58 29.23 -9.37
N PRO A 186 -7.77 29.82 -9.66
CA PRO A 186 -7.86 31.20 -10.10
C PRO A 186 -7.37 32.23 -9.08
N THR A 187 -7.42 31.88 -7.79
CA THR A 187 -7.03 32.76 -6.68
C THR A 187 -6.59 31.92 -5.47
N THR A 188 -5.67 32.47 -4.67
CA THR A 188 -5.25 31.84 -3.41
C THR A 188 -6.41 31.67 -2.42
N GLY A 189 -7.44 32.52 -2.51
CA GLY A 189 -8.64 32.47 -1.66
C GLY A 189 -9.56 31.25 -1.88
N TYR A 190 -9.30 30.40 -2.88
CA TYR A 190 -10.05 29.15 -3.07
C TYR A 190 -9.60 28.06 -2.12
N VAL A 191 -8.46 28.21 -1.44
CA VAL A 191 -7.99 27.28 -0.42
C VAL A 191 -8.72 27.55 0.89
N GLY A 192 -9.60 26.63 1.32
CA GLY A 192 -10.43 26.81 2.52
C GLY A 192 -9.68 26.50 3.81
N ALA A 193 -8.92 25.41 3.85
CA ALA A 193 -8.16 24.98 5.02
C ALA A 193 -6.76 24.50 4.61
N PHE A 194 -5.74 24.90 5.40
CA PHE A 194 -4.33 24.67 5.10
C PHE A 194 -3.58 24.29 6.38
N LYS A 195 -2.72 23.25 6.29
CA LYS A 195 -1.89 22.79 7.40
C LYS A 195 -0.52 22.36 6.93
N LEU A 196 0.54 22.79 7.61
CA LEU A 196 1.87 22.20 7.50
C LEU A 196 1.99 21.02 8.47
N LEU A 197 2.63 19.93 8.01
CA LEU A 197 2.66 18.66 8.75
C LEU A 197 4.02 18.44 9.44
N ASN A 198 5.08 18.33 8.63
CA ASN A 198 6.42 18.01 9.13
C ASN A 198 7.49 18.43 8.11
N THR A 199 8.75 18.31 8.52
CA THR A 199 9.93 18.52 7.67
C THR A 199 10.74 17.24 7.51
N ALA A 200 11.48 17.15 6.40
CA ALA A 200 12.45 16.08 6.15
C ALA A 200 13.62 16.62 5.31
N GLY A 201 14.77 15.94 5.37
CA GLY A 201 15.83 16.13 4.40
C GLY A 201 15.51 15.41 3.08
N ALA A 202 15.89 16.01 1.94
CA ALA A 202 15.79 15.38 0.63
C ALA A 202 16.98 15.79 -0.23
N TYR A 203 17.57 14.84 -0.95
CA TYR A 203 18.66 15.18 -1.86
C TYR A 203 18.11 15.78 -3.16
N TRP A 204 18.78 16.81 -3.68
CA TRP A 204 18.42 17.40 -4.97
C TRP A 204 18.40 16.33 -6.07
N ARG A 205 17.28 16.27 -6.81
CA ARG A 205 17.03 15.24 -7.84
C ARG A 205 17.09 13.79 -7.34
N GLY A 206 16.96 13.56 -6.03
CA GLY A 206 16.99 12.22 -5.44
C GLY A 206 18.36 11.53 -5.45
N ASP A 207 19.44 12.24 -5.75
CA ASP A 207 20.81 11.71 -5.76
C ASP A 207 21.56 12.14 -4.50
N GLU A 208 22.00 11.17 -3.69
CA GLU A 208 22.72 11.41 -2.42
C GLU A 208 24.05 12.17 -2.58
N ARG A 209 24.57 12.27 -3.81
CA ARG A 209 25.77 13.07 -4.14
C ARG A 209 25.48 14.56 -4.29
N ASN A 210 24.20 14.93 -4.43
CA ASN A 210 23.76 16.32 -4.56
C ASN A 210 23.49 16.96 -3.19
N PRO A 211 23.38 18.30 -3.13
CA PRO A 211 23.07 19.01 -1.88
C PRO A 211 21.78 18.52 -1.23
N MET A 212 21.79 18.47 0.09
CA MET A 212 20.60 18.16 0.88
C MET A 212 19.72 19.41 0.99
N LEU A 213 18.46 19.26 0.63
CA LEU A 213 17.41 20.27 0.70
C LEU A 213 16.53 20.05 1.94
N GLN A 214 15.80 21.08 2.30
CA GLN A 214 14.81 21.04 3.37
C GLN A 214 13.42 20.88 2.76
N ARG A 215 12.79 19.73 2.96
CA ARG A 215 11.44 19.43 2.49
C ARG A 215 10.42 19.78 3.57
N ILE A 216 9.40 20.53 3.19
CA ILE A 216 8.23 20.81 4.05
C ILE A 216 7.02 20.09 3.46
N TYR A 217 6.36 19.28 4.27
CA TYR A 217 5.09 18.62 3.91
C TYR A 217 3.92 19.45 4.40
N GLY A 218 2.86 19.50 3.58
CA GLY A 218 1.60 20.15 3.92
C GLY A 218 0.40 19.44 3.32
N THR A 219 -0.78 19.84 3.75
CA THR A 219 -2.05 19.39 3.19
C THR A 219 -3.05 20.54 3.16
N SER A 220 -4.05 20.43 2.28
CA SER A 220 -5.10 21.44 2.13
C SER A 220 -6.42 20.82 1.69
N PHE A 221 -7.52 21.42 2.16
CA PHE A 221 -8.88 20.95 1.90
C PHE A 221 -9.82 22.13 1.66
N PRO A 222 -10.97 21.91 0.98
CA PRO A 222 -11.99 22.95 0.80
C PRO A 222 -12.58 23.45 2.12
N THR A 223 -12.68 22.61 3.14
CA THR A 223 -13.26 22.96 4.44
C THR A 223 -12.37 22.56 5.62
N GLN A 224 -12.53 23.28 6.73
CA GLN A 224 -11.83 22.95 7.98
C GLN A 224 -12.26 21.56 8.51
N ALA A 225 -13.53 21.18 8.34
CA ALA A 225 -14.02 19.86 8.78
C ALA A 225 -13.33 18.70 8.05
N GLU A 226 -13.09 18.84 6.74
CA GLU A 226 -12.35 17.85 5.95
C GLU A 226 -10.88 17.77 6.39
N LEU A 227 -10.24 18.92 6.65
CA LEU A 227 -8.89 18.95 7.19
C LEU A 227 -8.81 18.28 8.56
N ASP A 228 -9.74 18.59 9.47
CA ASP A 228 -9.76 18.00 10.81
C ASP A 228 -9.97 16.48 10.75
N ALA A 229 -10.86 15.99 9.89
CA ALA A 229 -11.06 14.58 9.64
C ALA A 229 -9.78 13.89 9.10
N HIS A 230 -9.09 14.55 8.17
CA HIS A 230 -7.82 14.06 7.64
C HIS A 230 -6.72 14.01 8.73
N LEU A 231 -6.59 15.05 9.54
CA LEU A 231 -5.61 15.07 10.65
C LEU A 231 -5.90 14.00 11.69
N ALA A 232 -7.18 13.79 12.04
CA ALA A 232 -7.58 12.70 12.93
C ALA A 232 -7.23 11.33 12.34
N ARG A 233 -7.42 11.13 11.03
CA ARG A 233 -6.99 9.91 10.31
C ARG A 233 -5.46 9.73 10.37
N LEU A 234 -4.67 10.78 10.18
CA LEU A 234 -3.20 10.70 10.28
C LEU A 234 -2.74 10.32 11.69
N GLU A 235 -3.36 10.86 12.74
CA GLU A 235 -3.06 10.48 14.12
C GLU A 235 -3.44 9.02 14.40
N GLU A 236 -4.57 8.55 13.86
CA GLU A 236 -4.96 7.15 13.98
C GLU A 236 -3.98 6.22 13.24
N ILE A 237 -3.46 6.63 12.05
CA ILE A 237 -2.41 5.90 11.33
C ILE A 237 -1.15 5.77 12.20
N LYS A 238 -0.69 6.86 12.82
CA LYS A 238 0.46 6.84 13.74
C LYS A 238 0.21 5.96 14.97
N ARG A 239 -1.01 5.99 15.49
CA ARG A 239 -1.40 5.17 16.65
C ARG A 239 -1.38 3.69 16.33
N ARG A 240 -1.76 3.30 15.09
CA ARG A 240 -1.80 1.90 14.64
C ARG A 240 -0.51 1.41 14.00
N ASP A 241 0.50 2.24 13.85
CA ASP A 241 1.78 1.86 13.23
C ASP A 241 2.28 0.52 13.79
N HIS A 242 2.48 -0.46 12.89
CA HIS A 242 2.84 -1.84 13.27
C HIS A 242 4.16 -1.92 14.05
N ARG A 243 5.07 -0.96 13.85
CA ARG A 243 6.35 -0.89 14.60
C ARG A 243 6.10 -0.53 16.06
N LYS A 244 5.19 0.40 16.30
CA LYS A 244 4.78 0.83 17.64
C LYS A 244 3.95 -0.26 18.32
N VAL A 245 2.85 -0.66 17.68
CA VAL A 245 1.93 -1.67 18.24
C VAL A 245 2.62 -3.03 18.41
N GLY A 246 3.45 -3.43 17.44
CA GLY A 246 4.22 -4.67 17.52
C GLY A 246 5.18 -4.71 18.70
N LYS A 247 5.82 -3.58 19.01
CA LYS A 247 6.67 -3.42 20.21
C LYS A 247 5.85 -3.40 21.50
N GLU A 248 4.75 -2.63 21.55
CA GLU A 248 3.89 -2.52 22.73
C GLU A 248 3.25 -3.85 23.13
N LEU A 249 2.90 -4.69 22.14
CA LEU A 249 2.30 -6.02 22.35
C LEU A 249 3.33 -7.15 22.41
N ASP A 250 4.61 -6.86 22.31
CA ASP A 250 5.71 -7.83 22.32
C ASP A 250 5.56 -8.91 21.22
N LEU A 251 5.31 -8.46 19.98
CA LEU A 251 5.09 -9.36 18.85
C LEU A 251 6.36 -9.64 18.06
N ILE A 252 7.16 -8.60 17.82
CA ILE A 252 8.36 -8.65 16.98
C ILE A 252 9.42 -7.65 17.44
N SER A 253 10.67 -7.87 17.01
CA SER A 253 11.72 -6.87 17.04
C SER A 253 12.60 -6.91 15.78
N ILE A 254 13.25 -5.80 15.48
CA ILE A 254 14.34 -5.68 14.51
C ILE A 254 15.49 -5.05 15.28
N GLN A 255 16.63 -5.73 15.33
CA GLN A 255 17.80 -5.36 16.14
C GLN A 255 19.01 -5.14 15.24
N ASP A 256 19.82 -4.15 15.54
CA ASP A 256 21.00 -3.80 14.75
C ASP A 256 22.05 -4.93 14.75
N GLU A 257 22.14 -5.68 15.85
CA GLU A 257 23.03 -6.84 16.01
C GLU A 257 22.69 -7.97 15.02
N ILE A 258 21.41 -8.11 14.64
CA ILE A 258 20.97 -9.11 13.66
C ILE A 258 21.10 -8.55 12.24
N GLY A 259 20.90 -7.25 12.11
CA GLY A 259 20.93 -6.51 10.86
C GLY A 259 19.58 -5.93 10.44
N PRO A 260 19.59 -4.78 9.76
CA PRO A 260 18.38 -4.10 9.36
C PRO A 260 17.57 -4.91 8.34
N GLY A 261 16.26 -4.95 8.54
CA GLY A 261 15.33 -5.68 7.66
C GLY A 261 15.29 -7.20 7.90
N LEU A 262 15.83 -7.69 9.03
CA LEU A 262 15.72 -9.06 9.49
C LEU A 262 14.87 -9.08 10.77
N VAL A 263 13.78 -9.84 10.76
CA VAL A 263 12.74 -9.79 11.79
C VAL A 263 12.91 -10.92 12.79
N LEU A 264 12.94 -10.59 14.08
CA LEU A 264 12.80 -11.54 15.16
C LEU A 264 11.32 -11.61 15.58
N TRP A 265 10.77 -12.83 15.59
CA TRP A 265 9.40 -13.10 16.03
C TRP A 265 9.39 -13.49 17.49
N HIS A 266 8.72 -12.68 18.33
CA HIS A 266 8.55 -12.98 19.74
C HIS A 266 7.43 -14.02 19.95
N PRO A 267 7.32 -14.68 21.11
CA PRO A 267 6.39 -15.80 21.31
C PRO A 267 4.94 -15.51 20.89
N LYS A 268 4.43 -14.30 21.18
CA LYS A 268 3.07 -13.89 20.80
C LYS A 268 2.93 -13.68 19.29
N GLY A 269 3.91 -13.02 18.67
CA GLY A 269 3.95 -12.84 17.23
C GLY A 269 4.13 -14.17 16.49
N ALA A 270 5.01 -15.04 16.99
CA ALA A 270 5.21 -16.38 16.45
C ALA A 270 3.92 -17.24 16.53
N THR A 271 3.13 -17.08 17.60
CA THR A 271 1.82 -17.74 17.70
C THR A 271 0.87 -17.28 16.60
N ILE A 272 0.77 -15.97 16.34
CA ILE A 272 -0.09 -15.46 15.27
C ILE A 272 0.42 -15.93 13.90
N ARG A 273 1.73 -15.87 13.68
CA ARG A 273 2.36 -16.38 12.46
C ARG A 273 2.01 -17.85 12.23
N LEU A 274 2.15 -18.70 13.26
CA LEU A 274 1.81 -20.13 13.18
C LEU A 274 0.34 -20.34 12.81
N LEU A 275 -0.59 -19.54 13.35
CA LEU A 275 -2.01 -19.61 13.02
C LEU A 275 -2.28 -19.26 11.55
N ILE A 276 -1.62 -18.20 11.04
CA ILE A 276 -1.70 -17.80 9.63
C ILE A 276 -1.14 -18.92 8.74
N GLU A 277 0.04 -19.45 9.06
CA GLU A 277 0.69 -20.51 8.30
C GLU A 277 -0.10 -21.82 8.29
N ASN A 278 -0.68 -22.23 9.42
CA ASN A 278 -1.51 -23.44 9.49
C ASN A 278 -2.79 -23.28 8.67
N PHE A 279 -3.48 -22.13 8.81
CA PHE A 279 -4.63 -21.83 7.96
C PHE A 279 -4.27 -21.86 6.47
N TRP A 280 -3.14 -21.28 6.10
CA TRP A 280 -2.64 -21.29 4.72
C TRP A 280 -2.41 -22.73 4.23
N ARG A 281 -1.71 -23.58 4.99
CA ARG A 281 -1.43 -24.97 4.63
C ARG A 281 -2.71 -25.77 4.44
N ASP A 282 -3.62 -25.69 5.40
CA ASP A 282 -4.89 -26.42 5.35
C ASP A 282 -5.70 -26.03 4.13
N GLN A 283 -5.83 -24.72 3.85
CA GLN A 283 -6.56 -24.24 2.71
C GLN A 283 -5.91 -24.60 1.37
N HIS A 284 -4.57 -24.62 1.29
CA HIS A 284 -3.87 -25.02 0.06
C HIS A 284 -4.08 -26.51 -0.25
N ILE A 285 -3.95 -27.37 0.75
CA ILE A 285 -4.20 -28.81 0.58
C ILE A 285 -5.65 -29.04 0.13
N GLN A 286 -6.62 -28.38 0.76
CA GLN A 286 -8.05 -28.50 0.39
C GLN A 286 -8.35 -27.99 -1.03
N ASN A 287 -7.58 -27.03 -1.55
CA ASN A 287 -7.70 -26.51 -2.90
C ASN A 287 -6.80 -27.21 -3.94
N GLY A 288 -6.26 -28.39 -3.58
CA GLY A 288 -5.52 -29.27 -4.50
C GLY A 288 -4.08 -28.80 -4.79
N TYR A 289 -3.45 -28.08 -3.86
CA TYR A 289 -2.03 -27.76 -3.96
C TYR A 289 -1.19 -28.84 -3.28
N GLU A 290 -0.08 -29.19 -3.90
CA GLU A 290 0.97 -30.03 -3.33
C GLU A 290 2.01 -29.12 -2.66
N LEU A 291 2.29 -29.39 -1.37
CA LEU A 291 3.26 -28.58 -0.62
C LEU A 291 4.69 -29.06 -0.93
N VAL A 292 5.55 -28.11 -1.23
CA VAL A 292 6.97 -28.35 -1.48
C VAL A 292 7.85 -27.50 -0.57
N TYR A 293 9.13 -27.85 -0.45
CA TYR A 293 10.12 -27.12 0.32
C TYR A 293 11.40 -26.99 -0.48
N SER A 294 11.94 -25.78 -0.57
CA SER A 294 13.18 -25.51 -1.29
C SER A 294 14.28 -24.99 -0.38
N PRO A 295 15.57 -25.30 -0.66
CA PRO A 295 16.69 -24.83 0.13
C PRO A 295 16.87 -23.30 0.02
N HIS A 296 17.47 -22.68 1.03
CA HIS A 296 17.70 -21.23 1.08
C HIS A 296 18.83 -20.77 0.14
N VAL A 297 19.69 -21.68 -0.28
CA VAL A 297 20.83 -21.40 -1.15
C VAL A 297 20.86 -22.36 -2.34
N ALA A 298 21.31 -21.89 -3.48
CA ALA A 298 21.53 -22.70 -4.67
C ALA A 298 22.78 -22.22 -5.42
N ARG A 299 23.30 -23.01 -6.35
CA ARG A 299 24.36 -22.57 -7.27
C ARG A 299 23.91 -21.35 -8.06
N LEU A 300 24.82 -20.42 -8.27
CA LEU A 300 24.54 -19.19 -9.01
C LEU A 300 24.03 -19.46 -10.44
N ASP A 301 24.45 -20.57 -11.05
CA ASP A 301 24.03 -20.96 -12.41
C ASP A 301 22.52 -21.14 -12.56
N LEU A 302 21.83 -21.59 -11.49
CA LEU A 302 20.36 -21.68 -11.50
C LEU A 302 19.72 -20.31 -11.75
N TRP A 303 20.31 -19.26 -11.21
CA TRP A 303 19.85 -17.87 -11.33
C TRP A 303 20.23 -17.23 -12.66
N LYS A 304 21.31 -17.70 -13.30
CA LYS A 304 21.67 -17.34 -14.69
C LYS A 304 20.65 -17.96 -15.66
N THR A 305 20.34 -19.25 -15.48
CA THR A 305 19.34 -19.95 -16.33
C THR A 305 17.98 -19.28 -16.26
N SER A 306 17.51 -18.91 -15.08
CA SER A 306 16.21 -18.22 -14.90
C SER A 306 16.21 -16.75 -15.30
N GLY A 307 17.39 -16.14 -15.60
CA GLY A 307 17.53 -14.73 -15.98
C GLY A 307 17.57 -13.75 -14.80
N HIS A 308 17.48 -14.21 -13.56
CA HIS A 308 17.52 -13.31 -12.41
C HIS A 308 18.84 -12.52 -12.30
N VAL A 309 19.96 -13.09 -12.70
CA VAL A 309 21.26 -12.39 -12.69
C VAL A 309 21.26 -11.20 -13.65
N ASP A 310 20.54 -11.29 -14.78
CA ASP A 310 20.52 -10.26 -15.81
C ASP A 310 19.57 -9.10 -15.47
N TYR A 311 18.41 -9.41 -14.86
CA TYR A 311 17.34 -8.43 -14.65
C TYR A 311 17.11 -8.04 -13.19
N TYR A 312 17.67 -8.80 -12.21
CA TYR A 312 17.35 -8.64 -10.80
C TYR A 312 18.58 -8.52 -9.89
N ARG A 313 19.78 -8.40 -10.48
CA ARG A 313 21.08 -8.45 -9.78
C ARG A 313 21.20 -7.44 -8.64
N ASP A 314 20.70 -6.22 -8.85
CA ASP A 314 20.78 -5.14 -7.85
C ASP A 314 20.00 -5.43 -6.57
N ASN A 315 19.05 -6.35 -6.64
CA ASN A 315 18.23 -6.80 -5.50
C ASN A 315 18.68 -8.15 -4.93
N MET A 316 19.83 -8.68 -5.36
CA MET A 316 20.40 -9.93 -4.86
C MET A 316 21.55 -9.65 -3.91
N PHE A 317 21.67 -10.43 -2.84
CA PHE A 317 22.88 -10.44 -2.01
C PHE A 317 24.08 -10.89 -2.86
N ALA A 318 25.29 -10.51 -2.43
CA ALA A 318 26.49 -10.98 -3.10
C ALA A 318 26.59 -12.53 -3.01
N PRO A 319 27.02 -13.22 -4.10
CA PRO A 319 27.18 -14.66 -4.06
C PRO A 319 28.31 -15.07 -3.10
N MET A 320 28.14 -16.23 -2.47
CA MET A 320 29.09 -16.84 -1.57
C MET A 320 29.96 -17.84 -2.34
N LYS A 321 31.27 -17.71 -2.22
CA LYS A 321 32.21 -18.67 -2.81
C LYS A 321 32.34 -19.89 -1.89
N VAL A 322 32.00 -21.06 -2.40
CA VAL A 322 32.16 -22.34 -1.70
C VAL A 322 32.95 -23.27 -2.61
N GLU A 323 34.18 -23.61 -2.19
CA GLU A 323 35.12 -24.38 -3.00
C GLU A 323 35.35 -23.75 -4.37
N ASN A 324 35.01 -24.44 -5.45
CA ASN A 324 35.14 -23.97 -6.84
C ASN A 324 33.81 -23.47 -7.46
N SER A 325 32.79 -23.26 -6.63
CA SER A 325 31.44 -22.86 -7.07
C SER A 325 30.96 -21.61 -6.34
N GLU A 326 30.08 -20.87 -6.96
CA GLU A 326 29.38 -19.74 -6.35
C GLU A 326 27.95 -20.16 -5.98
N TYR A 327 27.55 -19.83 -4.77
CA TYR A 327 26.20 -20.06 -4.23
C TYR A 327 25.51 -18.72 -3.95
N GLN A 328 24.23 -18.68 -4.14
CA GLN A 328 23.38 -17.51 -3.99
C GLN A 328 22.27 -17.78 -2.97
N LEU A 329 22.04 -16.84 -2.04
CA LEU A 329 20.79 -16.78 -1.28
C LEU A 329 19.63 -16.58 -2.25
N LYS A 330 18.58 -17.38 -2.14
CA LYS A 330 17.45 -17.33 -3.07
C LYS A 330 16.67 -16.01 -2.95
N PRO A 331 16.56 -15.22 -4.03
CA PRO A 331 15.70 -14.04 -4.08
C PRO A 331 14.23 -14.37 -4.40
N MET A 332 13.99 -15.58 -4.92
CA MET A 332 12.68 -16.11 -5.35
C MET A 332 12.64 -17.63 -5.21
N ASN A 333 11.44 -18.24 -5.27
CA ASN A 333 11.26 -19.70 -5.14
C ASN A 333 11.06 -20.41 -6.50
N CYS A 334 10.68 -19.67 -7.54
CA CYS A 334 10.27 -20.23 -8.84
C CYS A 334 11.27 -21.21 -9.47
N PRO A 335 12.60 -21.00 -9.51
CA PRO A 335 13.51 -21.96 -10.14
C PRO A 335 13.53 -23.33 -9.42
N PHE A 336 13.27 -23.37 -8.12
CA PHE A 336 13.22 -24.64 -7.38
C PHE A 336 11.97 -25.46 -7.73
N HIS A 337 10.80 -24.81 -7.81
CA HIS A 337 9.55 -25.47 -8.21
C HIS A 337 9.65 -25.98 -9.66
N ILE A 338 10.32 -25.25 -10.53
CA ILE A 338 10.66 -25.68 -11.90
C ILE A 338 11.52 -26.94 -11.87
N MET A 339 12.55 -27.00 -11.02
CA MET A 339 13.41 -28.19 -10.89
C MET A 339 12.67 -29.40 -10.34
N ILE A 340 11.69 -29.18 -9.41
CA ILE A 340 10.81 -30.24 -8.91
C ILE A 340 9.91 -30.74 -10.05
N TYR A 341 9.30 -29.87 -10.85
CA TYR A 341 8.52 -30.26 -12.03
C TYR A 341 9.37 -31.10 -13.00
N LYS A 342 10.59 -30.61 -13.31
CA LYS A 342 11.52 -31.24 -14.27
C LYS A 342 12.08 -32.59 -13.79
N SER A 343 11.97 -32.94 -12.52
CA SER A 343 12.50 -34.18 -11.97
C SER A 343 11.77 -35.45 -12.46
N HIS A 344 10.59 -35.29 -13.08
CA HIS A 344 9.78 -36.40 -13.61
C HIS A 344 9.31 -36.10 -15.03
N LEU A 345 9.15 -37.18 -15.84
CA LEU A 345 8.45 -37.08 -17.10
C LEU A 345 6.97 -36.80 -16.84
N ARG A 346 6.40 -35.77 -17.46
CA ARG A 346 5.02 -35.34 -17.27
C ARG A 346 4.18 -35.67 -18.48
N SER A 347 2.90 -35.95 -18.26
CA SER A 347 1.88 -36.17 -19.25
C SER A 347 0.81 -35.09 -19.16
N TYR A 348 0.07 -34.83 -20.22
CA TYR A 348 -1.08 -33.93 -20.23
C TYR A 348 -2.13 -34.30 -19.15
N ARG A 349 -2.16 -35.56 -18.71
CA ARG A 349 -3.07 -36.06 -17.66
C ARG A 349 -2.65 -35.63 -16.27
N ASP A 350 -1.37 -35.30 -16.09
CA ASP A 350 -0.84 -34.84 -14.79
C ASP A 350 -1.15 -33.34 -14.56
N LEU A 351 -1.48 -32.60 -15.64
CA LEU A 351 -1.71 -31.17 -15.59
C LEU A 351 -3.20 -30.81 -15.34
N PRO A 352 -3.48 -29.82 -14.51
CA PRO A 352 -2.55 -28.86 -13.91
C PRO A 352 -1.87 -29.41 -12.66
N ILE A 353 -0.58 -29.07 -12.46
CA ILE A 353 0.19 -29.32 -11.25
C ILE A 353 0.30 -28.01 -10.48
N ARG A 354 0.05 -27.99 -9.17
CA ARG A 354 0.05 -26.80 -8.32
C ARG A 354 0.99 -27.00 -7.12
N TYR A 355 2.19 -26.44 -7.20
CA TYR A 355 3.15 -26.47 -6.09
C TYR A 355 3.02 -25.22 -5.23
N GLY A 356 2.84 -25.40 -3.91
CA GLY A 356 2.77 -24.32 -2.92
C GLY A 356 3.88 -24.39 -1.88
N GLU A 357 4.46 -23.27 -1.52
CA GLU A 357 5.49 -23.15 -0.51
C GLU A 357 5.31 -21.87 0.31
N LEU A 358 5.45 -21.99 1.65
CA LEU A 358 5.80 -20.85 2.47
C LEU A 358 7.32 -20.68 2.37
N GLY A 359 7.73 -20.01 1.28
CA GLY A 359 9.12 -19.96 0.83
C GLY A 359 9.83 -18.71 1.33
N THR A 360 10.82 -18.88 2.22
CA THR A 360 11.63 -17.76 2.69
C THR A 360 12.65 -17.35 1.64
N VAL A 361 12.64 -16.06 1.27
CA VAL A 361 13.52 -15.45 0.27
C VAL A 361 14.28 -14.27 0.86
N TYR A 362 15.38 -13.88 0.20
CA TYR A 362 16.27 -12.82 0.66
C TYR A 362 16.54 -11.84 -0.47
N ARG A 363 16.22 -10.56 -0.23
CA ARG A 363 16.43 -9.48 -1.20
C ARG A 363 17.29 -8.39 -0.61
N TYR A 364 18.27 -7.94 -1.38
CA TYR A 364 19.10 -6.81 -1.00
C TYR A 364 18.31 -5.52 -1.19
N GLU A 365 17.61 -5.11 -0.12
CA GLU A 365 16.95 -3.82 -0.06
C GLU A 365 17.91 -2.79 0.54
N ARG A 366 17.99 -1.59 -0.05
CA ARG A 366 18.80 -0.50 0.51
C ARG A 366 18.27 -0.07 1.88
N THR A 367 19.15 0.32 2.79
CA THR A 367 18.75 0.67 4.18
C THR A 367 17.68 1.77 4.22
N GLY A 368 17.79 2.78 3.37
CA GLY A 368 16.85 3.92 3.34
C GLY A 368 15.42 3.59 2.90
N VAL A 369 15.17 2.39 2.34
CA VAL A 369 13.82 1.98 1.91
C VAL A 369 13.18 0.96 2.86
N LEU A 370 13.92 0.47 3.87
CA LEU A 370 13.39 -0.48 4.85
C LEU A 370 12.31 0.16 5.73
N HIS A 371 11.24 -0.57 5.98
CA HIS A 371 10.13 -0.04 6.76
C HIS A 371 9.43 -1.13 7.59
N GLY A 372 9.90 -1.34 8.82
CA GLY A 372 9.34 -2.32 9.76
C GLY A 372 9.13 -3.69 9.10
N LEU A 373 7.91 -4.22 9.18
CA LEU A 373 7.51 -5.47 8.52
C LEU A 373 7.11 -5.30 7.04
N LEU A 374 6.85 -4.07 6.60
CA LEU A 374 6.31 -3.81 5.26
C LEU A 374 7.37 -3.89 4.16
N ARG A 375 8.64 -3.63 4.51
CA ARG A 375 9.76 -3.77 3.59
C ARG A 375 11.02 -4.24 4.32
N VAL A 376 11.36 -5.49 4.09
CA VAL A 376 12.38 -6.26 4.82
C VAL A 376 13.36 -6.93 3.86
N ARG A 377 14.47 -7.44 4.36
CA ARG A 377 15.49 -8.16 3.57
C ARG A 377 15.30 -9.67 3.55
N GLY A 378 14.74 -10.24 4.61
CA GLY A 378 14.39 -11.66 4.71
C GLY A 378 12.92 -11.80 5.00
N PHE A 379 12.18 -12.55 4.17
CA PHE A 379 10.73 -12.70 4.31
C PHE A 379 10.24 -14.02 3.72
N THR A 380 9.09 -14.47 4.20
CA THR A 380 8.46 -15.71 3.76
C THR A 380 7.27 -15.40 2.86
N GLN A 381 7.36 -15.78 1.58
CA GLN A 381 6.26 -15.64 0.62
C GLN A 381 5.28 -16.81 0.74
N ASP A 382 4.00 -16.53 0.59
CA ASP A 382 2.96 -17.52 0.35
C ASP A 382 2.90 -17.88 -1.15
N ASP A 383 3.98 -18.46 -1.61
CA ASP A 383 4.29 -18.63 -3.02
C ASP A 383 3.72 -19.92 -3.59
N ALA A 384 3.21 -19.87 -4.82
CA ALA A 384 2.92 -21.07 -5.56
C ALA A 384 3.10 -20.89 -7.06
N HIS A 385 3.40 -22.03 -7.70
CA HIS A 385 3.61 -22.12 -9.12
C HIS A 385 2.74 -23.24 -9.70
N LEU A 386 1.88 -22.85 -10.64
CA LEU A 386 1.00 -23.77 -11.33
C LEU A 386 1.60 -24.05 -12.71
N PHE A 387 1.66 -25.32 -13.09
CA PHE A 387 2.07 -25.76 -14.42
C PHE A 387 0.83 -26.32 -15.12
N CYS A 388 0.44 -25.71 -16.23
CA CYS A 388 -0.79 -26.05 -16.91
C CYS A 388 -0.64 -26.06 -18.44
N ARG A 389 -1.63 -26.60 -19.12
CA ARG A 389 -1.75 -26.51 -20.58
C ARG A 389 -2.31 -25.14 -20.96
N PRO A 390 -2.12 -24.70 -22.25
CA PRO A 390 -2.67 -23.42 -22.73
C PRO A 390 -4.19 -23.29 -22.55
N ASP A 391 -4.94 -24.38 -22.73
CA ASP A 391 -6.40 -24.41 -22.57
C ASP A 391 -6.88 -24.37 -21.11
N GLN A 392 -5.99 -24.51 -20.15
CA GLN A 392 -6.29 -24.49 -18.70
C GLN A 392 -6.04 -23.12 -18.05
N ILE A 393 -5.39 -22.16 -18.73
CA ILE A 393 -4.97 -20.87 -18.10
C ILE A 393 -6.17 -20.16 -17.49
N GLU A 394 -7.25 -19.94 -18.23
CA GLU A 394 -8.42 -19.18 -17.79
C GLU A 394 -9.06 -19.83 -16.56
N SER A 395 -9.22 -21.16 -16.57
CA SER A 395 -9.80 -21.90 -15.44
C SER A 395 -8.91 -21.85 -14.20
N GLU A 396 -7.59 -21.98 -14.36
CA GLU A 396 -6.64 -21.92 -13.24
C GLU A 396 -6.57 -20.50 -12.64
N VAL A 397 -6.50 -19.46 -13.48
CA VAL A 397 -6.52 -18.06 -13.02
C VAL A 397 -7.83 -17.75 -12.29
N SER A 398 -8.98 -18.21 -12.81
CA SER A 398 -10.28 -18.04 -12.16
C SER A 398 -10.33 -18.69 -10.77
N GLN A 399 -9.80 -19.90 -10.61
CA GLN A 399 -9.72 -20.58 -9.31
C GLN A 399 -8.77 -19.83 -8.35
N VAL A 400 -7.64 -19.33 -8.85
CA VAL A 400 -6.71 -18.53 -8.03
C VAL A 400 -7.36 -17.23 -7.58
N LEU A 401 -8.16 -16.55 -8.42
CA LEU A 401 -8.91 -15.35 -8.03
C LEU A 401 -9.91 -15.65 -6.91
N ASP A 402 -10.73 -16.69 -7.06
CA ASP A 402 -11.68 -17.11 -6.02
C ASP A 402 -10.97 -17.42 -4.71
N PHE A 403 -9.87 -18.16 -4.77
CA PHE A 403 -9.07 -18.52 -3.61
C PHE A 403 -8.43 -17.30 -2.95
N THR A 404 -7.94 -16.35 -3.74
CA THR A 404 -7.39 -15.08 -3.25
C THR A 404 -8.43 -14.31 -2.44
N PHE A 405 -9.61 -14.09 -3.01
CA PHE A 405 -10.67 -13.35 -2.31
C PHE A 405 -11.18 -14.08 -1.06
N PHE A 406 -11.24 -15.41 -1.10
CA PHE A 406 -11.58 -16.21 0.09
C PHE A 406 -10.57 -16.01 1.21
N ILE A 407 -9.27 -16.14 0.94
CA ILE A 407 -8.20 -15.94 1.92
C ILE A 407 -8.28 -14.53 2.50
N LEU A 408 -8.29 -13.50 1.67
CA LEU A 408 -8.28 -12.11 2.14
C LEU A 408 -9.51 -11.74 2.97
N ARG A 409 -10.72 -12.20 2.57
CA ARG A 409 -11.95 -12.00 3.34
C ARG A 409 -11.93 -12.70 4.69
N THR A 410 -11.30 -13.86 4.80
CA THR A 410 -11.14 -14.58 6.06
C THR A 410 -10.37 -13.76 7.09
N PHE A 411 -9.41 -12.95 6.65
CA PHE A 411 -8.66 -12.04 7.50
C PHE A 411 -9.34 -10.66 7.69
N GLY A 412 -10.54 -10.45 7.16
CA GLY A 412 -11.36 -9.25 7.39
C GLY A 412 -11.27 -8.18 6.30
N PHE A 413 -10.56 -8.43 5.19
CA PHE A 413 -10.50 -7.49 4.08
C PHE A 413 -11.67 -7.72 3.13
N THR A 414 -12.48 -6.66 2.92
CA THR A 414 -13.70 -6.72 2.09
C THR A 414 -13.64 -5.81 0.87
N GLU A 415 -12.72 -4.84 0.85
CA GLU A 415 -12.55 -3.89 -0.25
C GLU A 415 -11.26 -4.17 -1.00
N PHE A 416 -11.38 -4.26 -2.33
CA PHE A 416 -10.28 -4.62 -3.22
C PHE A 416 -10.19 -3.65 -4.40
N GLU A 417 -8.95 -3.37 -4.81
CA GLU A 417 -8.65 -2.72 -6.08
C GLU A 417 -7.87 -3.71 -6.95
N VAL A 418 -8.36 -4.00 -8.14
CA VAL A 418 -7.76 -4.98 -9.04
C VAL A 418 -7.21 -4.28 -10.27
N TYR A 419 -5.98 -4.61 -10.63
CA TYR A 419 -5.28 -4.05 -11.77
C TYR A 419 -4.83 -5.16 -12.71
N LEU A 420 -5.02 -4.97 -14.02
CA LEU A 420 -4.43 -5.78 -15.07
C LEU A 420 -3.24 -5.04 -15.67
N SER A 421 -2.03 -5.46 -15.31
CA SER A 421 -0.78 -4.83 -15.75
C SER A 421 -0.32 -5.48 -17.06
N THR A 422 -0.09 -4.63 -18.07
CA THR A 422 0.25 -5.07 -19.42
C THR A 422 1.74 -4.95 -19.71
N LYS A 423 2.15 -5.27 -20.95
CA LYS A 423 3.54 -5.38 -21.40
C LYS A 423 4.35 -4.12 -21.17
N PRO A 424 5.52 -4.19 -20.45
CA PRO A 424 6.45 -3.10 -20.32
C PRO A 424 7.34 -2.95 -21.58
N GLU A 425 8.00 -1.79 -21.73
CA GLU A 425 8.93 -1.53 -22.84
C GLU A 425 10.08 -2.56 -22.89
N LYS A 426 10.65 -2.90 -21.73
CA LYS A 426 11.71 -3.92 -21.60
C LYS A 426 11.07 -5.24 -21.19
N SER A 427 10.82 -6.10 -22.16
CA SER A 427 10.18 -7.41 -21.94
C SER A 427 10.76 -8.48 -22.85
N VAL A 428 10.54 -9.74 -22.50
CA VAL A 428 10.92 -10.92 -23.28
C VAL A 428 9.65 -11.63 -23.79
N GLY A 429 9.77 -12.42 -24.87
CA GLY A 429 8.65 -13.12 -25.50
C GLY A 429 8.04 -12.38 -26.68
N SER A 430 7.28 -13.10 -27.52
CA SER A 430 6.62 -12.54 -28.70
C SER A 430 5.35 -11.76 -28.36
N GLU A 431 4.93 -10.85 -29.24
CA GLU A 431 3.68 -10.09 -29.11
C GLU A 431 2.46 -11.01 -28.98
N GLU A 432 2.43 -12.12 -29.76
CA GLU A 432 1.33 -13.07 -29.73
C GLU A 432 1.19 -13.75 -28.37
N ARG A 433 2.32 -14.15 -27.74
CA ARG A 433 2.31 -14.74 -26.39
C ARG A 433 1.82 -13.75 -25.34
N TRP A 434 2.27 -12.49 -25.44
CA TRP A 434 1.80 -11.43 -24.56
C TRP A 434 0.31 -11.16 -24.71
N ALA A 435 -0.18 -11.08 -25.96
CA ALA A 435 -1.59 -10.88 -26.24
C ALA A 435 -2.44 -12.06 -25.71
N GLN A 436 -2.01 -13.29 -25.94
CA GLN A 436 -2.68 -14.50 -25.44
C GLN A 436 -2.77 -14.52 -23.91
N ALA A 437 -1.65 -14.26 -23.23
CA ALA A 437 -1.63 -14.23 -21.76
C ALA A 437 -2.50 -13.12 -21.19
N THR A 438 -2.42 -11.91 -21.75
CA THR A 438 -3.24 -10.78 -21.32
C THR A 438 -4.72 -11.06 -21.51
N SER A 439 -5.12 -11.61 -22.67
CA SER A 439 -6.50 -11.99 -22.95
C SER A 439 -7.04 -13.06 -22.00
N ALA A 440 -6.21 -14.04 -21.63
CA ALA A 440 -6.60 -15.08 -20.67
C ALA A 440 -6.83 -14.52 -19.27
N LEU A 441 -5.95 -13.61 -18.80
CA LEU A 441 -6.14 -12.91 -17.52
C LEU A 441 -7.40 -12.05 -17.54
N GLU A 442 -7.61 -11.32 -18.63
CA GLU A 442 -8.80 -10.47 -18.80
C GLU A 442 -10.09 -11.29 -18.83
N ALA A 443 -10.10 -12.42 -19.55
CA ALA A 443 -11.23 -13.34 -19.61
C ALA A 443 -11.61 -13.89 -18.24
N ALA A 444 -10.60 -14.27 -17.42
CA ALA A 444 -10.83 -14.73 -16.05
C ALA A 444 -11.46 -13.65 -15.16
N LEU A 445 -10.99 -12.39 -15.25
CA LEU A 445 -11.56 -11.26 -14.50
C LEU A 445 -13.01 -10.99 -14.93
N LYS A 446 -13.29 -10.93 -16.24
CA LYS A 446 -14.63 -10.71 -16.81
C LYS A 446 -15.58 -11.86 -16.44
N GLY A 447 -15.12 -13.10 -16.56
CA GLY A 447 -15.91 -14.30 -16.23
C GLY A 447 -16.33 -14.37 -14.76
N ARG A 448 -15.58 -13.72 -13.87
CA ARG A 448 -15.90 -13.60 -12.44
C ARG A 448 -16.61 -12.28 -12.06
N GLY A 449 -16.88 -11.40 -13.03
CA GLY A 449 -17.50 -10.11 -12.78
C GLY A 449 -16.65 -9.19 -11.91
N VAL A 450 -15.34 -9.37 -11.89
CA VAL A 450 -14.40 -8.54 -11.10
C VAL A 450 -14.15 -7.24 -11.85
N ALA A 451 -14.45 -6.10 -11.20
CA ALA A 451 -14.07 -4.79 -11.70
C ALA A 451 -12.55 -4.61 -11.61
N TYR A 452 -11.92 -4.14 -12.68
CA TYR A 452 -10.47 -3.93 -12.73
C TYR A 452 -10.12 -2.68 -13.54
N LEU A 453 -8.91 -2.18 -13.30
CA LEU A 453 -8.29 -1.10 -14.06
C LEU A 453 -7.12 -1.67 -14.88
N ILE A 454 -6.89 -1.11 -16.06
CA ILE A 454 -5.69 -1.41 -16.86
C ILE A 454 -4.54 -0.57 -16.31
N ASP A 455 -3.38 -1.21 -16.09
CA ASP A 455 -2.13 -0.58 -15.68
C ASP A 455 -1.08 -0.78 -16.79
N PRO A 456 -0.99 0.18 -17.74
CA PRO A 456 -0.17 0.01 -18.94
C PRO A 456 1.33 0.00 -18.62
N GLY A 457 2.04 -1.02 -19.08
CA GLY A 457 3.50 -1.09 -18.95
C GLY A 457 4.01 -1.60 -17.59
N GLU A 458 3.14 -1.91 -16.65
CA GLU A 458 3.51 -2.34 -15.29
C GLU A 458 3.58 -3.88 -15.13
N GLY A 459 3.45 -4.62 -16.22
CA GLY A 459 3.71 -6.07 -16.25
C GLY A 459 5.15 -6.40 -15.86
N VAL A 460 5.42 -7.65 -15.48
CA VAL A 460 6.80 -8.11 -15.27
C VAL A 460 7.48 -8.36 -16.61
N PHE A 461 8.81 -8.37 -16.65
CA PHE A 461 9.55 -8.52 -17.91
C PHE A 461 9.21 -9.81 -18.69
N TYR A 462 8.67 -10.83 -18.04
CA TYR A 462 8.34 -12.14 -18.62
C TYR A 462 6.85 -12.41 -18.86
N GLY A 463 5.94 -11.54 -18.40
CA GLY A 463 4.50 -11.74 -18.62
C GLY A 463 3.58 -10.71 -17.97
N PRO A 464 2.31 -10.66 -18.38
CA PRO A 464 1.29 -9.82 -17.77
C PRO A 464 0.90 -10.34 -16.39
N LYS A 465 0.31 -9.47 -15.58
CA LYS A 465 -0.10 -9.82 -14.21
C LYS A 465 -1.42 -9.18 -13.81
N ILE A 466 -2.12 -9.84 -12.88
CA ILE A 466 -3.18 -9.24 -12.08
C ILE A 466 -2.60 -8.91 -10.73
N ASP A 467 -2.68 -7.64 -10.32
CA ASP A 467 -2.37 -7.20 -8.97
C ASP A 467 -3.66 -6.90 -8.20
N ILE A 468 -3.75 -7.41 -6.97
CA ILE A 468 -4.88 -7.16 -6.08
C ILE A 468 -4.38 -6.40 -4.86
N LYS A 469 -4.91 -5.20 -4.67
CA LYS A 469 -4.68 -4.37 -3.49
C LYS A 469 -5.87 -4.48 -2.54
N ILE A 470 -5.58 -4.62 -1.26
CA ILE A 470 -6.57 -4.59 -0.18
C ILE A 470 -6.61 -3.19 0.44
N LYS A 471 -7.79 -2.76 0.92
CA LYS A 471 -7.91 -1.57 1.75
C LYS A 471 -7.96 -1.95 3.23
N ASP A 472 -7.13 -1.29 4.02
CA ASP A 472 -7.15 -1.47 5.47
C ASP A 472 -8.28 -0.63 6.12
N ALA A 473 -8.44 -0.78 7.44
CA ALA A 473 -9.45 -0.04 8.21
C ALA A 473 -9.30 1.50 8.18
N LEU A 474 -8.18 2.01 7.64
CA LEU A 474 -7.89 3.43 7.48
C LEU A 474 -8.01 3.89 6.02
N GLY A 475 -8.48 3.00 5.13
CA GLY A 475 -8.66 3.25 3.70
C GLY A 475 -7.36 3.30 2.90
N ARG A 476 -6.22 2.82 3.44
CA ARG A 476 -4.95 2.74 2.71
C ARG A 476 -4.92 1.48 1.85
N SER A 477 -4.48 1.63 0.61
CA SER A 477 -4.32 0.53 -0.34
C SER A 477 -2.97 -0.17 -0.17
N TRP A 478 -3.00 -1.52 -0.07
CA TRP A 478 -1.83 -2.37 0.09
C TRP A 478 -1.82 -3.46 -0.97
N GLN A 479 -0.81 -3.48 -1.83
CA GLN A 479 -0.61 -4.59 -2.75
C GLN A 479 -0.19 -5.83 -1.95
N CYS A 480 -1.01 -6.86 -2.00
CA CYS A 480 -0.78 -8.16 -1.37
C CYS A 480 -0.68 -9.28 -2.41
N SER A 481 -1.70 -9.41 -3.26
CA SER A 481 -1.80 -10.55 -4.15
C SER A 481 -1.33 -10.21 -5.56
N THR A 482 -0.71 -11.19 -6.20
CA THR A 482 -0.28 -11.09 -7.60
C THR A 482 -0.47 -12.44 -8.28
N ILE A 483 -0.97 -12.42 -9.53
CA ILE A 483 -1.11 -13.59 -10.42
C ILE A 483 -0.41 -13.24 -11.72
N GLN A 484 0.59 -14.02 -12.13
CA GLN A 484 1.44 -13.72 -13.28
C GLN A 484 1.51 -14.94 -14.21
N VAL A 485 1.32 -14.74 -15.50
CA VAL A 485 1.46 -15.80 -16.51
C VAL A 485 2.84 -15.73 -17.14
N ASP A 486 3.56 -16.84 -17.14
CA ASP A 486 4.95 -16.95 -17.59
C ASP A 486 5.11 -18.04 -18.63
N PHE A 487 5.54 -17.64 -19.82
CA PHE A 487 5.90 -18.54 -20.93
C PHE A 487 7.43 -18.72 -21.05
N ASN A 488 8.21 -17.89 -20.38
CA ASN A 488 9.66 -17.78 -20.60
C ASN A 488 10.45 -18.77 -19.75
N ASN A 489 10.13 -18.89 -18.45
CA ASN A 489 10.82 -19.85 -17.60
C ASN A 489 10.63 -21.30 -18.07
N PRO A 490 9.41 -21.75 -18.46
CA PRO A 490 9.25 -23.06 -19.08
C PRO A 490 10.15 -23.30 -20.30
N GLU A 491 10.35 -22.30 -21.15
CA GLU A 491 11.25 -22.37 -22.32
C GLU A 491 12.72 -22.42 -21.90
N ARG A 492 13.16 -21.50 -21.03
CA ARG A 492 14.55 -21.40 -20.53
C ARG A 492 15.03 -22.65 -19.81
N PHE A 493 14.14 -23.32 -19.09
CA PHE A 493 14.40 -24.58 -18.40
C PHE A 493 14.08 -25.81 -19.23
N GLU A 494 13.64 -25.66 -20.49
CA GLU A 494 13.28 -26.73 -21.40
C GLU A 494 12.24 -27.70 -20.77
N LEU A 495 11.19 -27.13 -20.18
CA LEU A 495 10.12 -27.92 -19.58
C LEU A 495 9.22 -28.52 -20.66
N GLY A 496 8.78 -29.75 -20.45
CA GLY A 496 7.90 -30.43 -21.35
C GLY A 496 6.90 -31.35 -20.66
N TYR A 497 5.82 -31.67 -21.37
CA TYR A 497 4.90 -32.76 -21.04
C TYR A 497 4.52 -33.49 -22.33
N ILE A 498 4.19 -34.77 -22.23
CA ILE A 498 3.70 -35.58 -23.35
C ILE A 498 2.23 -35.25 -23.58
N GLY A 499 1.89 -34.72 -24.74
CA GLY A 499 0.52 -34.42 -25.16
C GLY A 499 -0.29 -35.65 -25.53
N GLU A 500 -1.57 -35.45 -25.84
CA GLU A 500 -2.47 -36.52 -26.37
C GLU A 500 -2.00 -37.09 -27.71
N ASP A 501 -1.30 -36.28 -28.49
CA ASP A 501 -0.68 -36.63 -29.76
C ASP A 501 0.65 -37.42 -29.63
N GLY A 502 1.07 -37.70 -28.38
CA GLY A 502 2.33 -38.38 -28.09
C GLY A 502 3.58 -37.53 -28.28
N LYS A 503 3.46 -36.24 -28.59
CA LYS A 503 4.58 -35.30 -28.73
C LYS A 503 4.84 -34.53 -27.46
N ILE A 504 6.04 -33.93 -27.39
CA ILE A 504 6.42 -33.04 -26.29
C ILE A 504 5.85 -31.65 -26.55
N HIS A 505 5.12 -31.13 -25.57
CA HIS A 505 4.59 -29.79 -25.55
C HIS A 505 5.16 -29.02 -24.35
N GLN A 506 5.27 -27.69 -24.47
CA GLN A 506 5.73 -26.81 -23.39
C GLN A 506 4.54 -26.44 -22.49
N PRO A 507 4.64 -26.61 -21.17
CA PRO A 507 3.64 -26.10 -20.22
C PRO A 507 3.72 -24.58 -20.11
N ILE A 508 2.64 -23.99 -19.59
CA ILE A 508 2.61 -22.60 -19.15
C ILE A 508 2.72 -22.59 -17.65
N MET A 509 3.41 -21.60 -17.11
CA MET A 509 3.58 -21.42 -15.69
C MET A 509 2.79 -20.22 -15.19
N ILE A 510 2.08 -20.38 -14.08
CA ILE A 510 1.40 -19.28 -13.39
C ILE A 510 2.05 -19.13 -12.04
N HIS A 511 2.63 -17.95 -11.79
CA HIS A 511 3.14 -17.56 -10.48
C HIS A 511 2.03 -16.88 -9.71
N ARG A 512 1.88 -17.17 -8.41
CA ARG A 512 0.94 -16.43 -7.60
C ARG A 512 1.37 -16.33 -6.14
N ALA A 513 1.01 -15.20 -5.54
CA ALA A 513 0.98 -15.00 -4.10
C ALA A 513 -0.40 -14.47 -3.72
N LEU A 514 -0.99 -14.94 -2.64
CA LEU A 514 -2.33 -14.52 -2.17
C LEU A 514 -2.22 -13.41 -1.12
N MET A 515 -1.33 -13.58 -0.14
CA MET A 515 -1.05 -12.62 0.93
C MET A 515 0.24 -11.81 0.67
N GLY A 516 1.09 -12.29 -0.24
CA GLY A 516 2.39 -11.72 -0.56
C GLY A 516 3.50 -12.26 0.33
N SER A 517 3.94 -11.53 1.35
CA SER A 517 4.82 -12.05 2.39
C SER A 517 4.11 -12.07 3.74
N ILE A 518 4.41 -13.07 4.55
CA ILE A 518 3.86 -13.22 5.91
C ILE A 518 4.21 -11.99 6.76
N GLU A 519 5.43 -11.47 6.63
CA GLU A 519 5.90 -10.28 7.35
C GLU A 519 5.07 -9.05 6.98
N ARG A 520 4.94 -8.75 5.68
CA ARG A 520 4.16 -7.61 5.20
C ARG A 520 2.68 -7.75 5.55
N PHE A 521 2.11 -8.92 5.31
CA PHE A 521 0.72 -9.20 5.63
C PHE A 521 0.44 -9.05 7.13
N PHE A 522 1.33 -9.56 7.98
CA PHE A 522 1.22 -9.39 9.43
C PHE A 522 1.32 -7.92 9.86
N GLY A 523 2.23 -7.15 9.26
CA GLY A 523 2.30 -5.69 9.48
C GLY A 523 0.98 -5.00 9.14
N ILE A 524 0.38 -5.35 8.00
CA ILE A 524 -0.93 -4.82 7.58
C ILE A 524 -2.04 -5.25 8.56
N LEU A 525 -2.05 -6.51 9.02
CA LEU A 525 -3.01 -6.99 10.02
C LEU A 525 -2.89 -6.25 11.35
N ILE A 526 -1.66 -5.98 11.83
CA ILE A 526 -1.44 -5.19 13.04
C ILE A 526 -2.09 -3.81 12.89
N GLU A 527 -1.87 -3.13 11.77
CA GLU A 527 -2.40 -1.79 11.52
C GLU A 527 -3.92 -1.80 11.28
N HIS A 528 -4.43 -2.79 10.55
CA HIS A 528 -5.86 -2.97 10.29
C HIS A 528 -6.65 -3.14 11.60
N PHE A 529 -6.21 -4.03 12.48
CA PHE A 529 -6.85 -4.29 13.75
C PHE A 529 -6.38 -3.37 14.90
N GLY A 530 -5.36 -2.55 14.70
CA GLY A 530 -4.73 -1.77 15.78
C GLY A 530 -4.22 -2.68 16.91
N GLY A 531 -3.77 -3.89 16.59
CA GLY A 531 -3.35 -4.95 17.53
C GLY A 531 -4.51 -5.70 18.21
N ALA A 532 -5.76 -5.29 17.99
CA ALA A 532 -6.94 -5.95 18.57
C ALA A 532 -7.43 -7.10 17.66
N PHE A 533 -6.59 -8.09 17.45
CA PHE A 533 -6.89 -9.22 16.57
C PHE A 533 -8.22 -9.92 16.91
N PRO A 534 -8.94 -10.48 15.91
CA PRO A 534 -10.09 -11.34 16.17
C PRO A 534 -9.67 -12.56 17.01
N THR A 535 -10.59 -13.11 17.77
CA THR A 535 -10.30 -14.15 18.78
C THR A 535 -9.56 -15.37 18.22
N TRP A 536 -9.86 -15.77 16.99
CA TRP A 536 -9.18 -16.89 16.37
C TRP A 536 -7.67 -16.62 16.10
N LEU A 537 -7.29 -15.35 15.85
CA LEU A 537 -5.90 -14.93 15.67
C LEU A 537 -5.22 -14.43 16.94
N ALA A 538 -5.97 -14.09 17.99
CA ALA A 538 -5.39 -13.52 19.20
C ALA A 538 -4.38 -14.49 19.85
N PRO A 539 -3.15 -14.05 20.18
CA PRO A 539 -2.13 -14.93 20.78
C PRO A 539 -2.53 -15.42 22.16
N VAL A 540 -3.29 -14.61 22.90
CA VAL A 540 -3.97 -14.93 24.15
C VAL A 540 -5.45 -14.63 23.93
N GLN A 541 -6.31 -15.65 24.05
CA GLN A 541 -7.76 -15.52 23.81
C GLN A 541 -8.52 -15.15 25.07
N ALA A 542 -8.04 -15.64 26.21
CA ALA A 542 -8.61 -15.36 27.51
C ALA A 542 -7.55 -15.25 28.59
N THR A 543 -7.72 -14.29 29.51
CA THR A 543 -6.91 -14.21 30.73
C THR A 543 -7.83 -14.44 31.92
N VAL A 544 -7.49 -15.43 32.77
CA VAL A 544 -8.21 -15.76 33.99
C VAL A 544 -7.49 -15.12 35.17
N MET A 545 -8.19 -14.26 35.92
CA MET A 545 -7.59 -13.38 36.95
C MET A 545 -8.15 -13.68 38.33
N SER A 546 -7.30 -13.93 39.31
CA SER A 546 -7.72 -14.01 40.72
C SER A 546 -7.82 -12.60 41.33
N ILE A 547 -8.82 -12.35 42.18
CA ILE A 547 -8.90 -11.13 42.99
C ILE A 547 -7.92 -11.21 44.17
N THR A 548 -7.81 -12.39 44.83
CA THR A 548 -6.87 -12.66 45.92
C THR A 548 -6.14 -13.99 45.68
N ASP A 549 -5.21 -14.32 46.56
CA ASP A 549 -4.44 -15.57 46.45
C ASP A 549 -5.29 -16.83 46.69
N ASN A 550 -6.39 -16.71 47.41
CA ASN A 550 -7.29 -17.84 47.75
C ASN A 550 -7.92 -18.49 46.50
N GLN A 551 -8.12 -17.72 45.42
CA GLN A 551 -8.73 -18.22 44.18
C GLN A 551 -7.73 -18.85 43.20
N ARG A 552 -6.40 -18.80 43.48
CA ARG A 552 -5.34 -19.36 42.60
C ARG A 552 -5.60 -20.82 42.16
N PRO A 553 -6.01 -21.74 43.07
CA PRO A 553 -6.29 -23.11 42.64
C PRO A 553 -7.40 -23.22 41.59
N TYR A 554 -8.49 -22.48 41.80
CA TYR A 554 -9.62 -22.47 40.86
C TYR A 554 -9.22 -21.81 39.52
N VAL A 555 -8.46 -20.72 39.53
CA VAL A 555 -7.91 -20.10 38.32
C VAL A 555 -7.05 -21.09 37.54
N ALA A 556 -6.17 -21.85 38.21
CA ALA A 556 -5.34 -22.86 37.57
C ALA A 556 -6.16 -23.98 36.93
N GLU A 557 -7.20 -24.44 37.62
CA GLU A 557 -8.16 -25.44 37.12
C GLU A 557 -8.87 -24.93 35.85
N VAL A 558 -9.44 -23.71 35.89
CA VAL A 558 -10.13 -23.09 34.75
C VAL A 558 -9.19 -22.96 33.56
N VAL A 559 -7.97 -22.46 33.75
CA VAL A 559 -6.98 -22.32 32.66
C VAL A 559 -6.64 -23.70 32.06
N THR A 560 -6.52 -24.74 32.90
CA THR A 560 -6.30 -26.11 32.43
C THR A 560 -7.44 -26.60 31.56
N GLN A 561 -8.70 -26.38 31.98
CA GLN A 561 -9.89 -26.75 31.20
C GLN A 561 -9.95 -25.99 29.87
N LEU A 562 -9.66 -24.67 29.86
CA LEU A 562 -9.61 -23.87 28.64
C LEU A 562 -8.54 -24.39 27.67
N LYS A 563 -7.33 -24.68 28.17
CA LYS A 563 -6.23 -25.23 27.35
C LYS A 563 -6.55 -26.62 26.81
N ALA A 564 -7.15 -27.49 27.63
CA ALA A 564 -7.58 -28.82 27.19
C ALA A 564 -8.67 -28.75 26.10
N ALA A 565 -9.48 -27.69 26.10
CA ALA A 565 -10.44 -27.41 25.04
C ALA A 565 -9.85 -26.72 23.80
N GLY A 566 -8.52 -26.52 23.74
CA GLY A 566 -7.80 -25.95 22.61
C GLY A 566 -7.70 -24.42 22.60
N PHE A 567 -8.06 -23.74 23.70
CA PHE A 567 -7.94 -22.28 23.80
C PHE A 567 -6.59 -21.82 24.32
N ARG A 568 -6.08 -20.70 23.83
CA ARG A 568 -4.88 -20.01 24.32
C ARG A 568 -5.26 -19.14 25.51
N ALA A 569 -5.23 -19.73 26.70
CA ALA A 569 -5.58 -19.06 27.95
C ALA A 569 -4.37 -18.90 28.88
N GLU A 570 -4.32 -17.79 29.60
CA GLU A 570 -3.28 -17.47 30.60
C GLU A 570 -3.93 -17.18 31.97
N ALA A 571 -3.16 -17.44 33.03
CA ALA A 571 -3.54 -17.11 34.39
C ALA A 571 -2.85 -15.81 34.83
N ASP A 572 -3.58 -14.85 35.39
CA ASP A 572 -3.01 -13.74 36.11
C ASP A 572 -3.30 -13.88 37.62
N ILE A 573 -2.34 -14.53 38.29
CA ILE A 573 -2.38 -14.81 39.73
C ILE A 573 -1.43 -13.91 40.52
N ARG A 574 -0.96 -12.81 39.94
CA ARG A 574 -0.09 -11.84 40.62
C ARG A 574 -0.84 -11.22 41.82
N ASN A 575 -0.08 -10.87 42.86
CA ASN A 575 -0.65 -10.14 43.99
C ASN A 575 -0.79 -8.65 43.67
N GLU A 576 -1.73 -8.34 42.78
CA GLU A 576 -2.03 -6.99 42.26
C GLU A 576 -3.54 -6.70 42.33
N LYS A 577 -3.87 -5.41 42.39
CA LYS A 577 -5.29 -4.99 42.35
C LYS A 577 -5.95 -5.45 41.05
N ILE A 578 -7.15 -6.02 41.16
CA ILE A 578 -7.88 -6.53 39.98
C ILE A 578 -8.06 -5.48 38.88
N GLY A 579 -8.27 -4.22 39.25
CA GLY A 579 -8.36 -3.12 38.27
C GLY A 579 -7.08 -2.91 37.46
N LEU A 580 -5.88 -3.17 38.04
CA LEU A 580 -4.62 -3.13 37.31
C LEU A 580 -4.52 -4.30 36.32
N LYS A 581 -4.83 -5.53 36.76
CA LYS A 581 -4.82 -6.73 35.92
C LYS A 581 -5.75 -6.57 34.71
N ILE A 582 -6.99 -6.07 34.92
CA ILE A 582 -7.94 -5.79 33.84
C ILE A 582 -7.35 -4.77 32.86
N ARG A 583 -6.82 -3.64 33.36
CA ARG A 583 -6.24 -2.59 32.52
C ARG A 583 -5.05 -3.10 31.69
N GLU A 584 -4.21 -3.96 32.25
CA GLU A 584 -3.08 -4.55 31.52
C GLU A 584 -3.56 -5.53 30.44
N ALA A 585 -4.56 -6.36 30.72
CA ALA A 585 -5.14 -7.25 29.71
C ALA A 585 -5.86 -6.47 28.57
N GLU A 586 -6.54 -5.36 28.89
CA GLU A 586 -7.11 -4.43 27.90
C GLU A 586 -6.02 -3.81 27.02
N LYS A 587 -4.89 -3.38 27.61
CA LYS A 587 -3.73 -2.87 26.88
C LYS A 587 -3.11 -3.96 25.99
N ALA A 588 -3.02 -5.19 26.50
CA ALA A 588 -2.55 -6.36 25.75
C ALA A 588 -3.57 -6.84 24.70
N LYS A 589 -4.73 -6.17 24.56
CA LYS A 589 -5.78 -6.47 23.58
C LYS A 589 -6.37 -7.87 23.71
N VAL A 590 -6.36 -8.45 24.90
CA VAL A 590 -6.93 -9.78 25.14
C VAL A 590 -8.44 -9.74 24.88
N PRO A 591 -9.01 -10.67 24.08
CA PRO A 591 -10.43 -10.69 23.75
C PRO A 591 -11.35 -10.84 24.97
N PHE A 592 -11.01 -11.75 25.89
CA PHE A 592 -11.83 -12.05 27.06
C PHE A 592 -11.01 -12.03 28.35
N MET A 593 -11.57 -11.45 29.39
CA MET A 593 -11.03 -11.43 30.76
C MET A 593 -12.02 -12.12 31.69
N PHE A 594 -11.57 -13.16 32.37
CA PHE A 594 -12.35 -13.94 33.32
C PHE A 594 -11.90 -13.62 34.73
N VAL A 595 -12.72 -12.91 35.46
CA VAL A 595 -12.42 -12.49 36.85
C VAL A 595 -13.01 -13.51 37.83
N VAL A 596 -12.20 -13.92 38.78
CA VAL A 596 -12.54 -14.92 39.80
C VAL A 596 -12.36 -14.33 41.19
N GLY A 597 -13.47 -14.22 41.91
CA GLY A 597 -13.51 -13.92 43.34
C GLY A 597 -14.09 -15.08 44.14
N ASP A 598 -14.33 -14.89 45.43
CA ASP A 598 -14.84 -15.93 46.30
C ASP A 598 -16.24 -16.42 45.88
N ARG A 599 -17.06 -15.52 45.32
CA ARG A 599 -18.40 -15.87 44.80
C ARG A 599 -18.30 -16.83 43.61
N GLU A 600 -17.42 -16.53 42.68
CA GLU A 600 -17.19 -17.34 41.48
C GLU A 600 -16.68 -18.73 41.86
N VAL A 601 -15.75 -18.84 42.82
CA VAL A 601 -15.27 -20.11 43.36
C VAL A 601 -16.42 -20.92 43.98
N GLN A 602 -17.28 -20.30 44.83
CA GLN A 602 -18.37 -20.98 45.48
C GLN A 602 -19.47 -21.45 44.50
N SER A 603 -19.73 -20.67 43.47
CA SER A 603 -20.77 -20.99 42.48
C SER A 603 -20.28 -21.77 41.26
N GLY A 604 -18.96 -22.00 41.13
CA GLY A 604 -18.37 -22.64 39.96
C GLY A 604 -18.49 -21.81 38.69
N THR A 605 -18.46 -20.48 38.81
CA THR A 605 -18.66 -19.54 37.68
C THR A 605 -17.47 -18.65 37.45
N LEU A 606 -17.54 -17.79 36.41
CA LEU A 606 -16.56 -16.79 36.00
C LEU A 606 -17.30 -15.49 35.71
N ALA A 607 -16.83 -14.37 36.22
CA ALA A 607 -17.31 -13.05 35.81
C ALA A 607 -16.57 -12.62 34.54
N ILE A 608 -17.28 -12.50 33.43
CA ILE A 608 -16.69 -12.33 32.09
C ILE A 608 -16.74 -10.87 31.65
N ARG A 609 -15.62 -10.39 31.15
CA ARG A 609 -15.48 -9.08 30.50
C ARG A 609 -14.91 -9.25 29.09
N GLY A 610 -15.48 -8.54 28.14
CA GLY A 610 -14.94 -8.42 26.79
C GLY A 610 -13.82 -7.37 26.71
N ARG A 611 -13.08 -7.37 25.63
CA ARG A 611 -11.95 -6.46 25.32
C ARG A 611 -12.30 -4.97 25.48
N SER A 612 -13.54 -4.57 25.16
CA SER A 612 -14.04 -3.20 25.27
C SER A 612 -14.40 -2.77 26.71
N GLY A 613 -14.13 -3.63 27.70
CA GLY A 613 -14.58 -3.42 29.07
C GLY A 613 -16.04 -3.79 29.33
N ALA A 614 -16.77 -4.26 28.29
CA ALA A 614 -18.17 -4.69 28.43
C ALA A 614 -18.30 -5.85 29.44
N ASN A 615 -19.21 -5.71 30.39
CA ASN A 615 -19.54 -6.79 31.32
C ASN A 615 -20.50 -7.76 30.64
N LEU A 616 -20.06 -9.00 30.40
CA LEU A 616 -20.83 -10.07 29.76
C LEU A 616 -21.58 -10.96 30.77
N GLY A 617 -21.56 -10.59 32.05
CA GLY A 617 -22.21 -11.33 33.12
C GLY A 617 -21.34 -12.43 33.73
N SER A 618 -21.98 -13.28 34.53
CA SER A 618 -21.37 -14.46 35.14
C SER A 618 -21.90 -15.73 34.50
N MET A 619 -21.02 -16.68 34.19
CA MET A 619 -21.42 -17.96 33.60
C MET A 619 -20.49 -19.09 34.06
N THR A 620 -20.94 -20.31 33.90
CA THR A 620 -20.12 -21.51 34.20
C THR A 620 -18.94 -21.60 33.25
N VAL A 621 -17.93 -22.41 33.57
CA VAL A 621 -16.81 -22.70 32.69
C VAL A 621 -17.28 -23.27 31.35
N ALA A 622 -18.30 -24.11 31.34
CA ALA A 622 -18.92 -24.62 30.10
C ALA A 622 -19.51 -23.48 29.24
N GLY A 623 -20.26 -22.57 29.87
CA GLY A 623 -20.81 -21.39 29.17
C GLY A 623 -19.71 -20.47 28.61
N ALA A 624 -18.59 -20.29 29.33
CA ALA A 624 -17.44 -19.54 28.86
C ALA A 624 -16.76 -20.22 27.65
N LEU A 625 -16.67 -21.55 27.66
CA LEU A 625 -16.17 -22.32 26.51
C LEU A 625 -17.07 -22.15 25.27
N ASP A 626 -18.39 -22.16 25.45
CA ASP A 626 -19.34 -21.98 24.35
C ASP A 626 -19.27 -20.55 23.79
N LEU A 627 -19.12 -19.54 24.66
CA LEU A 627 -18.88 -18.15 24.25
C LEU A 627 -17.60 -18.03 23.40
N LEU A 628 -16.51 -18.62 23.86
CA LEU A 628 -15.24 -18.60 23.12
C LEU A 628 -15.37 -19.32 21.77
N ARG A 629 -16.04 -20.49 21.71
CA ARG A 629 -16.28 -21.23 20.45
C ARG A 629 -17.11 -20.42 19.45
N ALA A 630 -18.13 -19.70 19.92
CA ALA A 630 -18.96 -18.87 19.08
C ALA A 630 -18.16 -17.72 18.42
N ASP A 631 -17.18 -17.18 19.15
CA ASP A 631 -16.35 -16.05 18.70
C ASP A 631 -15.09 -16.47 17.90
N LEU A 632 -14.84 -17.78 17.78
CA LEU A 632 -13.68 -18.29 16.99
C LEU A 632 -13.88 -18.24 15.48
N LYS A 633 -15.10 -18.02 14.98
CA LYS A 633 -15.37 -18.08 13.54
C LYS A 633 -14.68 -16.92 12.81
N PRO A 634 -13.82 -17.19 11.81
CA PRO A 634 -13.29 -16.15 10.94
C PRO A 634 -14.43 -15.40 10.25
N ALA A 635 -14.24 -14.09 10.02
CA ALA A 635 -15.27 -13.22 9.43
C ALA A 635 -15.85 -13.74 8.10
N GLY A 636 -15.03 -14.39 7.26
CA GLY A 636 -15.46 -14.96 5.98
C GLY A 636 -16.33 -16.21 6.06
N GLN A 637 -16.37 -16.91 7.20
CA GLN A 637 -17.19 -18.11 7.39
C GLN A 637 -18.59 -17.84 7.98
N GLN A 638 -18.87 -16.60 8.37
CA GLN A 638 -20.19 -16.22 8.89
C GLN A 638 -21.26 -16.10 7.79
N HIS A 639 -20.87 -16.05 6.51
CA HIS A 639 -21.80 -15.86 5.38
C HIS A 639 -22.05 -17.11 4.51
N SER A 640 -21.46 -18.27 4.83
CA SER A 640 -21.61 -19.48 3.99
C SER A 640 -22.80 -20.39 4.37
N LEU A 641 -23.69 -19.97 5.28
CA LEU A 641 -24.89 -20.75 5.65
C LEU A 641 -26.21 -20.20 5.10
N THR A 642 -26.16 -19.21 4.17
CA THR A 642 -27.36 -18.72 3.46
C THR A 642 -27.01 -18.40 2.01
N GLN A 643 -26.82 -19.44 1.19
CA GLN A 643 -27.18 -19.50 -0.24
C GLN A 643 -27.28 -20.96 -0.68
#